data_eefbd9d3bd5a8a0a26e8f759eb435174
#
_entry.id   eefbd9d3bd5a8a0a26e8f759eb435174
#
_cell.length_a   1.000
_cell.length_b   1.000
_cell.length_c   1.000
_cell.angle_alpha   90.00
_cell.angle_beta   90.00
_cell.angle_gamma   90.00
#
_symmetry.space_group_name_H-M   'P 1'
#
loop_
_entity.id
_entity.type
_entity.pdbx_description
1 polymer ?
#
loop_
_entity_poly.entity_id
_entity_poly.type
_entity_poly.pdbx_seq_one_letter_code
_entity_poly.pdbx_strand_id
1 'polypeptide(L)'
;MRNPVRLFTFVVAIFCTGIALPASAWEHWGGDRGGSRFSPLNQITPDNVGNLVRAWEFRTGDLDHRAPEVMKRTKFQATPLLVEDSLIFCSPFNEVIALDPGSGAQRWRYDPKISAAQRPANRYTCRGVAHWVDDKVTGTAACRARIFMGTNDARVIALDARSGIPCADFGANGEIKLDIGTPLEWPGEFQITSAPVIIRDTVIVGSAIADNRRVEAPAGTVRAFDARTGRPRWSFDPLIHDGVTAGHANVWAPMSVDEERGLVFLPTSSPSPDFWGGKRPGNNDYANSVVALRAETGERVWSYQTVHHDVWDYDLPAQPTLARIDTGAGSRDVVIQPTKQGFVFVLDRDTGKPIWPVEERAVPQGGAEGEQLSPTQPFPTHVPALLSQQISADDVFGLIPFWESRVCRAQVASARNEGLYTPPSTQGTVVFPMTGGGVNWGGAAFDPVNQILYANTSRAIHIVKLLPRAAVADGFNPPPGHDFGRQQGTPFAMTRAVATSPLGLLCNKPPWGEMVAVDLKAGKILWRSRVGTTEDRAPLGIAFPFGTPLVSGVAITAGGLVFTGAMDAYLRAFDARSGQELWQGRLPVPGVANPMTYLWKGEQYVAIGAGGHSESGTTIGDSVVAFRLARPGEAPSLRSRTIDRPGGRFMSGAIAVGVVVLLMAMLVWRWRRSRVGRA
;
A
#
# COMPACT_ATOMS: atom_id res chain seq x y z
N MET A 1 -29.21 82.47 -1.16
CA MET A 1 -28.38 81.70 -2.13
C MET A 1 -28.02 80.38 -1.48
N ARG A 2 -28.68 79.29 -1.88
CA ARG A 2 -28.50 77.96 -1.31
C ARG A 2 -27.64 77.13 -2.28
N ASN A 3 -26.43 76.65 -1.87
CA ASN A 3 -25.64 75.70 -2.59
C ASN A 3 -26.11 74.27 -2.34
N PRO A 4 -26.26 73.42 -3.36
CA PRO A 4 -26.55 72.02 -3.16
C PRO A 4 -25.25 71.21 -3.02
N VAL A 5 -25.10 70.46 -1.94
CA VAL A 5 -24.06 69.48 -1.71
C VAL A 5 -24.35 68.23 -2.60
N ARG A 6 -23.46 67.93 -3.55
CA ARG A 6 -23.52 66.66 -4.32
C ARG A 6 -22.89 65.55 -3.51
N LEU A 7 -23.68 64.56 -3.14
CA LEU A 7 -23.25 63.31 -2.52
C LEU A 7 -22.73 62.38 -3.62
N PHE A 8 -21.42 62.10 -3.64
CA PHE A 8 -20.81 61.09 -4.51
C PHE A 8 -20.89 59.76 -3.78
N THR A 9 -21.75 58.84 -4.27
CA THR A 9 -21.81 57.44 -3.82
C THR A 9 -20.71 56.67 -4.52
N PHE A 10 -19.65 56.27 -3.79
CA PHE A 10 -18.64 55.33 -4.27
C PHE A 10 -19.21 53.93 -4.16
N VAL A 11 -19.50 53.31 -5.30
CA VAL A 11 -19.79 51.85 -5.37
C VAL A 11 -18.44 51.13 -5.42
N VAL A 12 -18.02 50.53 -4.31
CA VAL A 12 -16.87 49.63 -4.28
C VAL A 12 -17.35 48.28 -4.82
N ALA A 13 -17.02 48.00 -6.09
CA ALA A 13 -17.16 46.66 -6.66
C ALA A 13 -16.10 45.77 -6.06
N ILE A 14 -16.47 44.91 -5.10
CA ILE A 14 -15.63 43.82 -4.61
C ILE A 14 -15.55 42.77 -5.74
N PHE A 15 -14.48 42.79 -6.50
CA PHE A 15 -14.11 41.68 -7.36
C PHE A 15 -13.67 40.52 -6.46
N CYS A 16 -14.57 39.60 -6.16
CA CYS A 16 -14.19 38.26 -5.73
C CYS A 16 -13.48 37.58 -6.90
N THR A 17 -12.16 37.74 -6.99
CA THR A 17 -11.34 36.83 -7.78
C THR A 17 -11.41 35.47 -7.11
N GLY A 18 -12.36 34.66 -7.56
CA GLY A 18 -12.35 33.23 -7.26
C GLY A 18 -11.02 32.69 -7.74
N ILE A 19 -10.15 32.29 -6.80
CA ILE A 19 -9.00 31.45 -7.09
C ILE A 19 -9.61 30.17 -7.62
N ALA A 20 -9.68 30.03 -8.95
CA ALA A 20 -9.94 28.76 -9.59
C ALA A 20 -8.78 27.84 -9.17
N LEU A 21 -9.03 26.98 -8.20
CA LEU A 21 -8.14 25.85 -7.95
C LEU A 21 -7.99 25.12 -9.28
N PRO A 22 -6.76 24.86 -9.75
CA PRO A 22 -6.57 24.13 -10.99
C PRO A 22 -7.35 22.82 -10.90
N ALA A 23 -8.11 22.51 -11.94
CA ALA A 23 -8.82 21.24 -12.04
C ALA A 23 -7.80 20.14 -11.74
N SER A 24 -8.00 19.36 -10.67
CA SER A 24 -6.98 18.47 -10.15
C SER A 24 -6.74 17.34 -11.14
N ALA A 25 -5.70 17.50 -11.93
CA ALA A 25 -5.08 16.37 -12.57
C ALA A 25 -4.39 15.56 -11.46
N TRP A 26 -4.63 14.26 -11.40
CA TRP A 26 -3.91 13.34 -10.50
C TRP A 26 -2.52 13.11 -11.09
N GLU A 27 -1.62 14.12 -10.94
CA GLU A 27 -0.30 14.17 -11.59
C GLU A 27 0.80 13.47 -10.80
N HIS A 28 0.51 13.10 -9.56
CA HIS A 28 1.46 12.43 -8.67
C HIS A 28 0.85 11.12 -8.16
N TRP A 29 1.70 10.16 -7.83
CA TRP A 29 1.27 8.85 -7.38
C TRP A 29 0.32 8.91 -6.16
N GLY A 30 0.58 9.81 -5.23
CA GLY A 30 -0.25 10.05 -4.03
C GLY A 30 -1.36 11.10 -4.22
N GLY A 31 -1.73 11.43 -5.46
CA GLY A 31 -2.64 12.53 -5.79
C GLY A 31 -1.91 13.85 -5.89
N ASP A 32 -1.20 14.22 -4.85
CA ASP A 32 -0.27 15.35 -4.78
C ASP A 32 1.14 14.91 -4.36
N ARG A 33 2.08 15.84 -4.30
CA ARG A 33 3.49 15.59 -3.93
C ARG A 33 3.65 15.14 -2.48
N GLY A 34 2.73 15.55 -1.61
CA GLY A 34 2.69 15.21 -0.19
C GLY A 34 1.96 13.90 0.12
N GLY A 35 1.30 13.29 -0.87
CA GLY A 35 0.64 12.00 -0.72
C GLY A 35 -0.68 12.07 0.04
N SER A 36 -1.43 13.17 -0.06
CA SER A 36 -2.72 13.31 0.63
C SER A 36 -3.80 12.37 0.10
N ARG A 37 -3.72 11.95 -1.16
CA ARG A 37 -4.76 11.19 -1.89
C ARG A 37 -6.14 11.82 -1.80
N PHE A 38 -6.16 13.12 -1.65
CA PHE A 38 -7.35 13.95 -1.69
C PHE A 38 -7.55 14.52 -3.10
N SER A 39 -8.78 14.46 -3.59
CA SER A 39 -9.17 15.13 -4.83
C SER A 39 -10.21 16.21 -4.54
N PRO A 40 -10.05 17.44 -5.04
CA PRO A 40 -11.06 18.49 -4.92
C PRO A 40 -12.30 18.26 -5.79
N LEU A 41 -12.33 17.20 -6.60
CA LEU A 41 -13.48 16.85 -7.44
C LEU A 41 -14.68 16.45 -6.59
N ASN A 42 -15.86 16.94 -6.98
CA ASN A 42 -17.09 16.80 -6.20
C ASN A 42 -18.34 16.48 -7.05
N GLN A 43 -18.18 16.07 -8.30
CA GLN A 43 -19.32 15.70 -9.13
C GLN A 43 -19.95 14.38 -8.69
N ILE A 44 -19.13 13.42 -8.19
CA ILE A 44 -19.60 12.16 -7.64
C ILE A 44 -19.76 12.35 -6.14
N THR A 45 -20.99 12.16 -5.65
CA THR A 45 -21.40 12.44 -4.27
C THR A 45 -22.14 11.23 -3.69
N PRO A 46 -22.39 11.18 -2.36
CA PRO A 46 -23.23 10.16 -1.75
C PRO A 46 -24.61 10.00 -2.39
N ASP A 47 -25.20 11.10 -2.91
CA ASP A 47 -26.55 11.09 -3.49
C ASP A 47 -26.60 10.49 -4.89
N ASN A 48 -25.49 10.52 -5.65
CA ASN A 48 -25.47 10.09 -7.04
C ASN A 48 -24.50 8.93 -7.35
N VAL A 49 -23.68 8.50 -6.38
CA VAL A 49 -22.69 7.43 -6.59
C VAL A 49 -23.31 6.11 -7.05
N GLY A 50 -24.59 5.86 -6.71
CA GLY A 50 -25.37 4.72 -7.20
C GLY A 50 -25.52 4.67 -8.72
N ASN A 51 -25.33 5.81 -9.40
CA ASN A 51 -25.44 5.95 -10.85
C ASN A 51 -24.11 5.74 -11.57
N LEU A 52 -23.05 5.28 -10.90
CA LEU A 52 -21.78 4.98 -11.54
C LEU A 52 -21.91 3.79 -12.49
N VAL A 53 -21.37 3.98 -13.70
CA VAL A 53 -21.28 2.95 -14.75
C VAL A 53 -19.81 2.74 -15.12
N ARG A 54 -19.48 1.53 -15.61
CA ARG A 54 -18.16 1.30 -16.21
C ARG A 54 -18.06 2.12 -17.48
N ALA A 55 -17.12 3.08 -17.50
CA ALA A 55 -16.84 3.90 -18.67
C ALA A 55 -16.05 3.11 -19.72
N TRP A 56 -15.00 2.44 -19.28
CA TRP A 56 -14.13 1.62 -20.12
C TRP A 56 -13.33 0.62 -19.28
N GLU A 57 -12.81 -0.38 -19.98
CA GLU A 57 -11.83 -1.35 -19.48
C GLU A 57 -10.73 -1.48 -20.52
N PHE A 58 -9.49 -1.39 -20.09
CA PHE A 58 -8.30 -1.62 -20.91
C PHE A 58 -7.55 -2.84 -20.37
N ARG A 59 -7.12 -3.76 -21.25
CA ARG A 59 -6.24 -4.89 -20.91
C ARG A 59 -4.83 -4.62 -21.41
N THR A 60 -3.82 -4.88 -20.57
CA THR A 60 -2.42 -4.76 -21.02
C THR A 60 -2.03 -5.85 -22.02
N GLY A 61 -2.74 -6.96 -22.08
CA GLY A 61 -2.43 -8.11 -22.92
C GLY A 61 -1.40 -9.05 -22.30
N ASP A 62 -0.95 -8.79 -21.07
CA ASP A 62 0.03 -9.65 -20.40
C ASP A 62 -0.44 -11.10 -20.25
N LEU A 63 -1.75 -11.31 -19.98
CA LEU A 63 -2.34 -12.65 -19.89
C LEU A 63 -2.29 -13.43 -21.21
N ASP A 64 -2.32 -12.73 -22.34
CA ASP A 64 -2.37 -13.35 -23.65
C ASP A 64 -0.96 -13.66 -24.20
N HIS A 65 0.06 -12.91 -23.75
CA HIS A 65 1.41 -12.95 -24.33
C HIS A 65 2.48 -13.51 -23.40
N ARG A 66 2.17 -13.74 -22.11
CA ARG A 66 3.14 -14.25 -21.12
C ARG A 66 2.74 -15.62 -20.61
N ALA A 67 3.74 -16.44 -20.29
CA ALA A 67 3.53 -17.78 -19.74
C ALA A 67 2.76 -17.71 -18.40
N PRO A 68 1.83 -18.65 -18.13
CA PRO A 68 1.04 -18.67 -16.90
C PRO A 68 1.90 -18.68 -15.63
N GLU A 69 3.07 -19.33 -15.64
CA GLU A 69 4.00 -19.39 -14.49
C GLU A 69 4.61 -18.02 -14.18
N VAL A 70 4.83 -17.20 -15.22
CA VAL A 70 5.30 -15.82 -15.07
C VAL A 70 4.17 -14.95 -14.52
N MET A 71 2.95 -15.08 -15.03
CA MET A 71 1.77 -14.34 -14.55
C MET A 71 1.46 -14.64 -13.07
N LYS A 72 1.63 -15.88 -12.60
CA LYS A 72 1.52 -16.25 -11.17
C LYS A 72 2.53 -15.54 -10.25
N ARG A 73 3.42 -14.75 -10.82
CA ARG A 73 4.43 -13.97 -10.09
C ARG A 73 4.23 -12.47 -10.27
N THR A 74 3.00 -12.00 -10.46
CA THR A 74 2.69 -10.58 -10.66
C THR A 74 1.88 -10.01 -9.50
N LYS A 75 2.03 -8.70 -9.29
CA LYS A 75 1.22 -7.84 -8.44
C LYS A 75 0.89 -6.59 -9.25
N PHE A 76 -0.35 -6.40 -9.66
CA PHE A 76 -0.73 -5.21 -10.41
C PHE A 76 -1.16 -4.10 -9.44
N GLN A 77 -0.22 -3.24 -9.07
CA GLN A 77 -0.36 -2.24 -8.02
C GLN A 77 -0.26 -0.80 -8.54
N ALA A 78 -0.25 -0.60 -9.86
CA ALA A 78 -0.04 0.71 -10.45
C ALA A 78 -1.23 1.64 -10.23
N THR A 79 -0.93 2.87 -9.78
CA THR A 79 -1.86 4.01 -9.79
C THR A 79 -1.59 4.84 -11.03
N PRO A 80 -2.57 5.02 -11.93
CA PRO A 80 -2.39 5.86 -13.11
C PRO A 80 -2.23 7.35 -12.76
N LEU A 81 -1.55 8.09 -13.62
CA LEU A 81 -1.44 9.56 -13.59
C LEU A 81 -2.18 10.16 -14.78
N LEU A 82 -2.84 11.30 -14.59
CA LEU A 82 -3.34 12.10 -15.70
C LEU A 82 -2.33 13.19 -16.05
N VAL A 83 -1.64 13.05 -17.18
CA VAL A 83 -0.54 13.90 -17.61
C VAL A 83 -0.62 14.12 -19.10
N GLU A 84 -0.41 15.35 -19.58
CA GLU A 84 -0.39 15.68 -21.01
C GLU A 84 -1.59 15.09 -21.78
N ASP A 85 -2.79 15.21 -21.22
CA ASP A 85 -4.04 14.65 -21.75
C ASP A 85 -4.09 13.12 -21.85
N SER A 86 -3.17 12.40 -21.23
CA SER A 86 -3.09 10.94 -21.22
C SER A 86 -3.18 10.38 -19.81
N LEU A 87 -3.83 9.24 -19.67
CA LEU A 87 -3.78 8.44 -18.46
C LEU A 87 -2.62 7.47 -18.57
N ILE A 88 -1.54 7.71 -17.78
CA ILE A 88 -0.26 6.98 -17.91
C ILE A 88 -0.04 6.11 -16.68
N PHE A 89 0.34 4.85 -16.90
CA PHE A 89 0.64 3.88 -15.84
C PHE A 89 1.67 2.85 -16.31
N CYS A 90 2.16 2.01 -15.39
CA CYS A 90 3.04 0.90 -15.71
C CYS A 90 2.35 -0.46 -15.46
N SER A 91 2.63 -1.46 -16.29
CA SER A 91 2.30 -2.86 -16.01
C SER A 91 3.24 -3.46 -14.96
N PRO A 92 2.93 -4.64 -14.38
CA PRO A 92 3.86 -5.35 -13.50
C PRO A 92 5.24 -5.61 -14.13
N PHE A 93 5.29 -5.70 -15.45
CA PHE A 93 6.52 -5.91 -16.23
C PHE A 93 7.24 -4.62 -16.62
N ASN A 94 6.85 -3.49 -16.02
CA ASN A 94 7.36 -2.16 -16.28
C ASN A 94 7.11 -1.65 -17.72
N GLU A 95 6.13 -2.20 -18.43
CA GLU A 95 5.68 -1.55 -19.65
C GLU A 95 4.93 -0.26 -19.28
N VAL A 96 5.32 0.88 -19.83
CA VAL A 96 4.61 2.15 -19.64
C VAL A 96 3.59 2.32 -20.74
N ILE A 97 2.34 2.57 -20.35
CA ILE A 97 1.20 2.62 -21.25
C ILE A 97 0.45 3.93 -21.03
N ALA A 98 0.16 4.64 -22.12
CA ALA A 98 -0.67 5.83 -22.11
C ALA A 98 -1.99 5.56 -22.81
N LEU A 99 -3.08 5.95 -22.14
CA LEU A 99 -4.45 5.79 -22.65
C LEU A 99 -5.12 7.14 -22.85
N ASP A 100 -6.10 7.18 -23.75
CA ASP A 100 -7.10 8.23 -23.79
C ASP A 100 -7.98 8.15 -22.53
N PRO A 101 -8.07 9.21 -21.71
CA PRO A 101 -8.76 9.16 -20.43
C PRO A 101 -10.28 8.90 -20.55
N GLY A 102 -10.89 9.29 -21.66
CA GLY A 102 -12.34 9.14 -21.86
C GLY A 102 -12.77 7.79 -22.40
N SER A 103 -11.94 7.14 -23.21
CA SER A 103 -12.26 5.88 -23.90
C SER A 103 -11.43 4.69 -23.48
N GLY A 104 -10.30 4.89 -22.80
CA GLY A 104 -9.34 3.83 -22.49
C GLY A 104 -8.56 3.33 -23.72
N ALA A 105 -8.66 3.98 -24.88
CA ALA A 105 -7.90 3.60 -26.06
C ALA A 105 -6.39 3.87 -25.87
N GLN A 106 -5.56 2.91 -26.23
CA GLN A 106 -4.11 3.07 -26.14
C GLN A 106 -3.61 4.14 -27.10
N ARG A 107 -2.85 5.11 -26.58
CA ARG A 107 -2.17 6.16 -27.37
C ARG A 107 -0.76 5.73 -27.75
N TRP A 108 0.00 5.26 -26.74
CA TRP A 108 1.35 4.72 -26.95
C TRP A 108 1.69 3.69 -25.86
N ARG A 109 2.73 2.89 -26.12
CA ARG A 109 3.30 1.91 -25.20
C ARG A 109 4.80 1.88 -25.35
N TYR A 110 5.50 1.78 -24.24
CA TYR A 110 6.93 1.52 -24.16
C TYR A 110 7.18 0.22 -23.40
N ASP A 111 7.96 -0.68 -23.96
CA ASP A 111 8.37 -1.94 -23.33
C ASP A 111 9.87 -1.89 -23.02
N PRO A 112 10.29 -1.88 -21.73
CA PRO A 112 11.69 -1.85 -21.31
C PRO A 112 12.42 -3.18 -21.55
N LYS A 113 11.76 -4.19 -22.11
CA LYS A 113 12.33 -5.51 -22.39
C LYS A 113 12.89 -6.21 -21.15
N ILE A 114 12.11 -6.24 -20.06
CA ILE A 114 12.48 -7.01 -18.87
C ILE A 114 12.61 -8.47 -19.25
N SER A 115 13.79 -9.05 -19.02
CA SER A 115 14.07 -10.45 -19.37
C SER A 115 13.14 -11.41 -18.64
N ALA A 116 12.60 -12.40 -19.34
CA ALA A 116 11.82 -13.49 -18.74
C ALA A 116 12.66 -14.36 -17.79
N ALA A 117 13.99 -14.36 -17.94
CA ALA A 117 14.92 -15.02 -17.01
C ALA A 117 15.08 -14.26 -15.68
N GLN A 118 14.68 -13.01 -15.65
CA GLN A 118 14.64 -12.22 -14.41
C GLN A 118 13.68 -12.90 -13.42
N ARG A 119 14.13 -13.07 -12.18
CA ARG A 119 13.30 -13.63 -11.11
C ARG A 119 13.17 -12.60 -9.98
N PRO A 120 12.32 -11.57 -10.18
CA PRO A 120 12.17 -10.52 -9.18
C PRO A 120 11.77 -11.10 -7.82
N ALA A 121 12.53 -10.78 -6.77
CA ALA A 121 12.30 -11.30 -5.43
C ALA A 121 10.93 -10.90 -4.88
N ASN A 122 10.55 -9.64 -5.10
CA ASN A 122 9.27 -9.08 -4.69
C ASN A 122 8.18 -9.21 -5.76
N ARG A 123 8.28 -10.24 -6.63
CA ARG A 123 7.41 -10.46 -7.79
C ARG A 123 7.55 -9.36 -8.84
N TYR A 124 6.98 -9.55 -10.01
CA TYR A 124 6.85 -8.48 -11.00
C TYR A 124 5.89 -7.43 -10.48
N THR A 125 6.41 -6.25 -10.17
CA THR A 125 5.66 -5.18 -9.50
C THR A 125 6.11 -3.83 -10.04
N CYS A 126 5.14 -3.00 -10.42
CA CYS A 126 5.31 -1.57 -10.61
C CYS A 126 4.13 -0.87 -9.92
N ARG A 127 4.39 0.08 -9.02
CA ARG A 127 3.33 0.83 -8.33
C ARG A 127 2.95 2.10 -9.06
N GLY A 128 3.81 2.61 -9.94
CA GLY A 128 3.52 3.81 -10.71
C GLY A 128 4.75 4.42 -11.35
N VAL A 129 4.52 5.51 -12.03
CA VAL A 129 5.51 6.35 -12.71
C VAL A 129 5.50 7.74 -12.09
N ALA A 130 6.47 8.60 -12.44
CA ALA A 130 6.53 9.98 -12.01
C ALA A 130 6.61 10.92 -13.21
N HIS A 131 5.94 12.07 -13.10
CA HIS A 131 5.90 13.10 -14.13
C HIS A 131 6.78 14.29 -13.75
N TRP A 132 7.48 14.85 -14.74
CA TRP A 132 8.30 16.05 -14.62
C TRP A 132 8.28 16.85 -15.88
N VAL A 133 8.31 18.18 -15.76
CA VAL A 133 8.37 19.13 -16.88
C VAL A 133 9.63 19.97 -16.76
N ASP A 134 10.41 20.03 -17.84
CA ASP A 134 11.55 20.93 -17.94
C ASP A 134 11.07 22.36 -18.18
N ASP A 135 11.20 23.21 -17.17
CA ASP A 135 10.84 24.64 -17.23
C ASP A 135 11.78 25.47 -18.09
N LYS A 136 12.97 24.94 -18.39
CA LYS A 136 13.97 25.58 -19.25
C LYS A 136 13.73 25.38 -20.75
N VAL A 137 12.84 24.41 -21.06
CA VAL A 137 12.47 24.10 -22.45
C VAL A 137 11.06 24.64 -22.71
N THR A 138 10.90 25.38 -23.80
CA THR A 138 9.61 26.00 -24.15
C THR A 138 8.88 25.24 -25.25
N GLY A 139 7.58 25.45 -25.36
CA GLY A 139 6.75 24.87 -26.43
C GLY A 139 6.53 23.36 -26.27
N THR A 140 6.49 22.66 -27.39
CA THR A 140 6.17 21.21 -27.48
C THR A 140 7.39 20.35 -27.83
N ALA A 141 8.60 20.81 -27.47
CA ALA A 141 9.83 20.09 -27.76
C ALA A 141 9.81 18.69 -27.13
N ALA A 142 10.40 17.71 -27.81
CA ALA A 142 10.54 16.37 -27.34
C ALA A 142 11.25 16.33 -25.97
N CYS A 143 10.80 15.46 -25.08
CA CYS A 143 11.35 15.31 -23.72
C CYS A 143 11.28 16.57 -22.83
N ARG A 144 10.47 17.58 -23.19
CA ARG A 144 10.15 18.66 -22.27
C ARG A 144 9.34 18.15 -21.08
N ALA A 145 8.33 17.34 -21.34
CA ALA A 145 7.59 16.60 -20.31
C ALA A 145 8.08 15.15 -20.31
N ARG A 146 8.48 14.64 -19.14
CA ARG A 146 9.07 13.31 -18.99
C ARG A 146 8.29 12.45 -18.00
N ILE A 147 8.23 11.16 -18.32
CA ILE A 147 7.79 10.11 -17.42
C ILE A 147 9.00 9.33 -16.95
N PHE A 148 9.19 9.25 -15.64
CA PHE A 148 10.24 8.46 -15.02
C PHE A 148 9.68 7.18 -14.41
N MET A 149 10.40 6.08 -14.57
CA MET A 149 10.05 4.77 -14.04
C MET A 149 11.27 4.06 -13.51
N GLY A 150 11.12 3.40 -12.34
CA GLY A 150 12.05 2.39 -11.86
C GLY A 150 11.65 1.00 -12.34
N THR A 151 12.62 0.10 -12.55
CA THR A 151 12.36 -1.21 -13.14
C THR A 151 12.71 -2.38 -12.23
N ASN A 152 12.16 -3.56 -12.55
CA ASN A 152 12.44 -4.83 -11.87
C ASN A 152 13.89 -5.33 -12.07
N ASP A 153 14.64 -4.73 -12.97
CA ASP A 153 16.05 -5.04 -13.25
C ASP A 153 17.00 -3.88 -12.91
N ALA A 154 16.56 -3.01 -11.95
CA ALA A 154 17.35 -1.93 -11.37
C ALA A 154 17.81 -0.84 -12.36
N ARG A 155 16.96 -0.48 -13.33
CA ARG A 155 17.14 0.70 -14.19
C ARG A 155 16.20 1.83 -13.77
N VAL A 156 16.59 3.07 -14.09
CA VAL A 156 15.71 4.24 -14.10
C VAL A 156 15.59 4.71 -15.54
N ILE A 157 14.37 4.82 -16.03
CA ILE A 157 14.06 5.15 -17.43
C ILE A 157 13.32 6.48 -17.49
N ALA A 158 13.69 7.32 -18.47
CA ALA A 158 13.02 8.57 -18.79
C ALA A 158 12.41 8.52 -20.19
N LEU A 159 11.10 8.75 -20.28
CA LEU A 159 10.34 8.74 -21.53
C LEU A 159 9.72 10.11 -21.78
N ASP A 160 9.61 10.50 -23.04
CA ASP A 160 8.76 11.62 -23.45
C ASP A 160 7.29 11.32 -23.11
N ALA A 161 6.64 12.18 -22.35
CA ALA A 161 5.30 11.94 -21.84
C ALA A 161 4.21 11.85 -22.93
N ARG A 162 4.44 12.44 -24.10
CA ARG A 162 3.48 12.47 -25.23
C ARG A 162 3.62 11.28 -26.15
N SER A 163 4.85 10.81 -26.36
CA SER A 163 5.16 9.78 -27.38
C SER A 163 5.61 8.45 -26.80
N GLY A 164 6.05 8.39 -25.53
CA GLY A 164 6.63 7.20 -24.93
C GLY A 164 8.04 6.88 -25.45
N ILE A 165 8.66 7.77 -26.23
CA ILE A 165 10.01 7.58 -26.74
C ILE A 165 11.02 7.88 -25.64
N PRO A 166 12.09 7.06 -25.45
CA PRO A 166 13.14 7.33 -24.48
C PRO A 166 13.84 8.67 -24.75
N CYS A 167 14.09 9.43 -23.66
CA CYS A 167 14.77 10.72 -23.73
C CYS A 167 16.27 10.51 -23.82
N ALA A 168 16.84 10.60 -25.03
CA ALA A 168 18.23 10.22 -25.34
C ALA A 168 19.29 10.98 -24.53
N ASP A 169 18.96 12.17 -24.02
CA ASP A 169 19.82 13.01 -23.16
C ASP A 169 19.86 12.54 -21.68
N PHE A 170 19.01 11.58 -21.27
CA PHE A 170 19.01 11.01 -19.93
C PHE A 170 19.83 9.72 -19.90
N GLY A 171 20.95 9.73 -19.17
CA GLY A 171 21.84 8.58 -19.04
C GLY A 171 22.35 8.06 -20.37
N ALA A 172 22.24 6.77 -20.58
CA ALA A 172 22.57 6.11 -21.84
C ALA A 172 21.27 5.81 -22.62
N ASN A 173 20.95 6.67 -23.61
CA ASN A 173 19.76 6.52 -24.46
C ASN A 173 18.42 6.44 -23.71
N GLY A 174 18.25 7.26 -22.68
CA GLY A 174 17.01 7.35 -21.90
C GLY A 174 16.98 6.48 -20.66
N GLU A 175 18.08 5.84 -20.28
CA GLU A 175 18.14 5.00 -19.09
C GLU A 175 19.44 5.09 -18.29
N ILE A 176 19.33 4.80 -17.00
CA ILE A 176 20.43 4.62 -16.06
C ILE A 176 20.32 3.22 -15.47
N LYS A 177 21.38 2.45 -15.50
CA LYS A 177 21.51 1.23 -14.71
C LYS A 177 22.13 1.57 -13.36
N LEU A 178 21.47 1.20 -12.26
CA LEU A 178 21.97 1.48 -10.92
C LEU A 178 23.21 0.67 -10.62
N ASP A 179 24.22 1.32 -10.03
CA ASP A 179 25.31 0.66 -9.36
C ASP A 179 24.83 0.25 -7.95
N ILE A 180 24.76 -1.06 -7.70
CA ILE A 180 24.27 -1.62 -6.44
C ILE A 180 25.40 -1.75 -5.41
N GLY A 181 26.66 -1.79 -5.88
CA GLY A 181 27.85 -1.88 -5.00
C GLY A 181 28.07 -3.26 -4.37
N THR A 182 27.08 -4.14 -4.40
CA THR A 182 27.15 -5.51 -3.83
C THR A 182 26.78 -6.52 -4.90
N PRO A 183 27.51 -7.63 -5.07
CA PRO A 183 27.13 -8.70 -5.99
C PRO A 183 25.77 -9.28 -5.64
N LEU A 184 24.91 -9.41 -6.65
CA LEU A 184 23.61 -10.03 -6.50
C LEU A 184 23.73 -11.55 -6.55
N GLU A 185 22.98 -12.28 -5.71
CA GLU A 185 22.90 -13.75 -5.77
C GLU A 185 22.25 -14.22 -7.07
N TRP A 186 21.28 -13.45 -7.59
CA TRP A 186 20.63 -13.74 -8.88
C TRP A 186 20.06 -12.45 -9.50
N PRO A 187 19.80 -12.43 -10.82
CA PRO A 187 19.08 -11.33 -11.47
C PRO A 187 17.65 -11.18 -10.92
N GLY A 188 17.36 -10.06 -10.25
CA GLY A 188 16.06 -9.79 -9.61
C GLY A 188 16.08 -9.80 -8.08
N GLU A 189 17.22 -10.01 -7.44
CA GLU A 189 17.38 -9.80 -5.99
C GLU A 189 17.11 -8.33 -5.60
N PHE A 190 17.46 -7.40 -6.46
CA PHE A 190 17.26 -5.97 -6.30
C PHE A 190 16.32 -5.41 -7.38
N GLN A 191 15.33 -4.59 -6.99
CA GLN A 191 14.32 -4.01 -7.85
C GLN A 191 14.04 -2.56 -7.45
N ILE A 192 13.35 -1.81 -8.33
CA ILE A 192 12.67 -0.55 -8.00
C ILE A 192 11.18 -0.79 -8.21
N THR A 193 10.39 -0.84 -7.14
CA THR A 193 8.97 -1.20 -7.22
C THR A 193 8.02 -0.03 -7.06
N SER A 194 8.46 1.06 -6.39
CA SER A 194 7.67 2.29 -6.21
C SER A 194 8.00 3.34 -7.26
N ALA A 195 7.03 4.21 -7.52
CA ALA A 195 7.26 5.36 -8.38
C ALA A 195 8.44 6.19 -7.87
N PRO A 196 9.34 6.68 -8.73
CA PRO A 196 10.28 7.73 -8.36
C PRO A 196 9.55 8.95 -7.81
N VAL A 197 10.20 9.75 -6.96
CA VAL A 197 9.69 11.08 -6.63
C VAL A 197 10.58 12.14 -7.25
N ILE A 198 9.97 13.26 -7.60
CA ILE A 198 10.69 14.36 -8.25
C ILE A 198 10.43 15.62 -7.48
N ILE A 199 11.51 16.33 -7.21
CA ILE A 199 11.48 17.66 -6.61
C ILE A 199 12.40 18.58 -7.41
N ARG A 200 11.86 19.68 -7.94
CA ARG A 200 12.56 20.54 -8.88
C ARG A 200 13.15 19.70 -10.03
N ASP A 201 14.49 19.66 -10.16
CA ASP A 201 15.24 18.93 -11.20
C ASP A 201 15.88 17.63 -10.67
N THR A 202 15.43 17.10 -9.55
CA THR A 202 16.01 15.91 -8.91
C THR A 202 15.04 14.75 -8.93
N VAL A 203 15.41 13.65 -9.59
CA VAL A 203 14.71 12.35 -9.55
C VAL A 203 15.31 11.51 -8.44
N ILE A 204 14.49 11.03 -7.51
CA ILE A 204 14.92 10.26 -6.35
C ILE A 204 14.26 8.88 -6.39
N VAL A 205 15.04 7.83 -6.21
CA VAL A 205 14.59 6.43 -6.23
C VAL A 205 15.07 5.68 -5.00
N GLY A 206 14.17 4.88 -4.45
CA GLY A 206 14.48 3.85 -3.48
C GLY A 206 14.64 2.48 -4.12
N SER A 207 14.55 1.42 -3.33
CA SER A 207 14.71 0.05 -3.81
C SER A 207 13.88 -0.94 -3.02
N ALA A 208 13.60 -2.10 -3.61
CA ALA A 208 13.06 -3.29 -2.96
C ALA A 208 14.06 -4.43 -3.13
N ILE A 209 14.49 -5.04 -2.04
CA ILE A 209 15.54 -6.06 -1.99
C ILE A 209 14.91 -7.37 -1.50
N ALA A 210 15.53 -8.50 -1.79
CA ALA A 210 15.01 -9.81 -1.40
C ALA A 210 15.11 -10.04 0.11
N ASP A 211 13.97 -10.16 0.80
CA ASP A 211 13.90 -10.33 2.24
C ASP A 211 14.49 -11.67 2.73
N ASN A 212 15.04 -11.65 3.95
CA ASN A 212 15.44 -12.84 4.71
C ASN A 212 16.40 -13.81 4.00
N ARG A 213 17.22 -13.30 3.07
CA ARG A 213 18.19 -14.13 2.35
C ARG A 213 19.49 -14.28 3.11
N ARG A 214 20.15 -13.18 3.43
CA ARG A 214 21.47 -13.13 4.02
C ARG A 214 21.69 -11.86 4.85
N VAL A 215 22.69 -11.89 5.72
CA VAL A 215 23.12 -10.71 6.51
C VAL A 215 23.73 -9.66 5.58
N GLU A 216 24.73 -10.05 4.77
CA GLU A 216 25.43 -9.16 3.83
C GLU A 216 24.63 -8.97 2.53
N ALA A 217 23.39 -8.51 2.66
CA ALA A 217 22.52 -8.18 1.53
C ALA A 217 22.90 -6.82 0.92
N PRO A 218 22.42 -6.49 -0.29
CA PRO A 218 22.60 -5.16 -0.86
C PRO A 218 22.12 -4.06 0.10
N ALA A 219 22.86 -2.95 0.15
CA ALA A 219 22.46 -1.77 0.91
C ALA A 219 21.19 -1.13 0.35
N GLY A 220 20.34 -0.63 1.23
CA GLY A 220 19.09 0.04 0.88
C GLY A 220 19.25 1.48 0.38
N THR A 221 20.38 1.81 -0.20
CA THR A 221 20.78 3.15 -0.61
C THR A 221 19.72 3.81 -1.49
N VAL A 222 19.26 4.99 -1.07
CA VAL A 222 18.45 5.91 -1.85
C VAL A 222 19.36 6.72 -2.75
N ARG A 223 18.98 6.91 -4.02
CA ARG A 223 19.81 7.58 -5.02
C ARG A 223 19.05 8.68 -5.70
N ALA A 224 19.76 9.78 -5.98
CA ALA A 224 19.22 10.93 -6.68
C ALA A 224 20.03 11.24 -7.95
N PHE A 225 19.28 11.66 -8.96
CA PHE A 225 19.82 11.97 -10.29
C PHE A 225 19.26 13.29 -10.80
N ASP A 226 20.03 13.94 -11.65
CA ASP A 226 19.56 15.09 -12.43
C ASP A 226 18.47 14.64 -13.43
N ALA A 227 17.31 15.29 -13.41
CA ALA A 227 16.15 14.89 -14.22
C ALA A 227 16.36 15.08 -15.74
N ARG A 228 17.29 15.96 -16.16
CA ARG A 228 17.60 16.17 -17.59
C ARG A 228 18.61 15.16 -18.09
N THR A 229 19.69 14.99 -17.34
CA THR A 229 20.88 14.29 -17.83
C THR A 229 21.09 12.91 -17.24
N GLY A 230 20.39 12.58 -16.15
CA GLY A 230 20.61 11.34 -15.42
C GLY A 230 21.94 11.27 -14.64
N ARG A 231 22.67 12.38 -14.53
CA ARG A 231 23.91 12.43 -13.73
C ARG A 231 23.58 12.20 -12.26
N PRO A 232 24.34 11.34 -11.54
CA PRO A 232 24.20 11.19 -10.11
C PRO A 232 24.38 12.54 -9.38
N ARG A 233 23.53 12.82 -8.41
CA ARG A 233 23.61 13.99 -7.53
C ARG A 233 24.11 13.60 -6.15
N TRP A 234 23.46 12.63 -5.52
CA TRP A 234 23.80 12.14 -4.19
C TRP A 234 23.26 10.72 -3.99
N SER A 235 23.75 10.09 -2.94
CA SER A 235 23.23 8.83 -2.40
C SER A 235 23.16 8.92 -0.87
N PHE A 236 22.19 8.23 -0.28
CA PHE A 236 22.00 8.13 1.17
C PHE A 236 21.79 6.67 1.56
N ASP A 237 22.64 6.15 2.45
CA ASP A 237 22.47 4.82 3.05
C ASP A 237 21.75 4.98 4.40
N PRO A 238 20.58 4.33 4.60
CA PRO A 238 19.85 4.41 5.87
C PRO A 238 20.49 3.64 7.02
N LEU A 239 21.58 2.93 6.83
CA LEU A 239 22.30 2.25 7.91
C LEU A 239 23.62 2.94 8.26
N ILE A 240 23.91 3.01 9.55
CA ILE A 240 25.24 3.32 10.05
C ILE A 240 25.98 1.98 10.24
N HIS A 241 27.05 1.77 9.47
CA HIS A 241 27.78 0.50 9.44
C HIS A 241 28.87 0.37 10.53
N ASP A 242 28.90 1.23 11.55
CA ASP A 242 29.84 1.13 12.66
C ASP A 242 29.47 -0.05 13.58
N GLY A 243 30.19 -1.16 13.44
CA GLY A 243 29.93 -2.41 14.14
C GLY A 243 28.67 -3.15 13.71
N VAL A 244 28.01 -2.72 12.62
CA VAL A 244 26.80 -3.34 12.06
C VAL A 244 27.13 -4.06 10.76
N THR A 245 26.79 -5.35 10.70
CA THR A 245 26.81 -6.13 9.47
C THR A 245 25.37 -6.43 9.04
N ALA A 246 24.86 -5.64 8.13
CA ALA A 246 23.53 -5.80 7.57
C ALA A 246 23.45 -5.07 6.21
N GLY A 247 22.50 -5.45 5.38
CA GLY A 247 22.02 -4.67 4.25
C GLY A 247 20.60 -4.19 4.50
N HIS A 248 19.85 -3.95 3.42
CA HIS A 248 18.46 -3.45 3.45
C HIS A 248 18.31 -2.07 4.09
N ALA A 249 17.37 -1.87 5.01
CA ALA A 249 16.86 -0.56 5.43
C ALA A 249 16.40 0.30 4.24
N ASN A 250 16.06 -0.34 3.15
CA ASN A 250 15.71 0.27 1.86
C ASN A 250 14.37 1.01 1.91
N VAL A 251 14.14 1.85 0.91
CA VAL A 251 12.89 2.57 0.72
C VAL A 251 12.12 1.91 -0.43
N TRP A 252 11.29 0.92 -0.10
CA TRP A 252 10.44 0.24 -1.08
C TRP A 252 9.01 0.82 -1.15
N ALA A 253 8.60 1.53 -0.10
CA ALA A 253 7.37 2.29 -0.07
C ALA A 253 7.53 3.62 -0.82
N PRO A 254 6.44 4.24 -1.30
CA PRO A 254 6.50 5.54 -1.94
C PRO A 254 6.98 6.64 -0.97
N MET A 255 7.72 7.57 -1.48
CA MET A 255 8.24 8.75 -0.77
C MET A 255 7.30 9.95 -0.97
N SER A 256 7.48 11.02 -0.17
CA SER A 256 6.81 12.30 -0.34
C SER A 256 7.82 13.44 -0.42
N VAL A 257 7.43 14.54 -1.07
CA VAL A 257 8.29 15.71 -1.20
C VAL A 257 7.56 16.99 -0.81
N ASP A 258 8.29 17.90 -0.18
CA ASP A 258 7.88 19.26 0.13
C ASP A 258 8.70 20.23 -0.75
N GLU A 259 8.08 20.75 -1.81
CA GLU A 259 8.72 21.67 -2.75
C GLU A 259 9.16 22.97 -2.09
N GLU A 260 8.35 23.50 -1.18
CA GLU A 260 8.59 24.78 -0.51
C GLU A 260 9.84 24.68 0.38
N ARG A 261 9.95 23.60 1.15
CA ARG A 261 11.07 23.34 2.06
C ARG A 261 12.28 22.70 1.38
N GLY A 262 12.11 22.18 0.16
CA GLY A 262 13.14 21.43 -0.56
C GLY A 262 13.48 20.11 0.14
N LEU A 263 12.50 19.43 0.75
CA LEU A 263 12.68 18.20 1.49
C LEU A 263 12.05 16.99 0.81
N VAL A 264 12.70 15.83 0.96
CA VAL A 264 12.14 14.51 0.66
C VAL A 264 12.02 13.71 1.95
N PHE A 265 10.90 12.99 2.09
CA PHE A 265 10.62 12.15 3.27
C PHE A 265 10.61 10.69 2.86
N LEU A 266 11.50 9.93 3.52
CA LEU A 266 11.78 8.53 3.23
C LEU A 266 11.17 7.64 4.32
N PRO A 267 10.26 6.71 4.00
CA PRO A 267 9.84 5.64 4.91
C PRO A 267 10.80 4.45 4.76
N THR A 268 11.77 4.33 5.66
CA THR A 268 12.80 3.29 5.58
C THR A 268 12.32 1.96 6.14
N SER A 269 12.84 0.86 5.59
CA SER A 269 12.50 -0.49 5.99
C SER A 269 13.43 -1.06 7.08
N SER A 270 13.19 -2.33 7.40
CA SER A 270 14.00 -3.10 8.36
C SER A 270 15.38 -3.43 7.78
N PRO A 271 16.42 -3.54 8.62
CA PRO A 271 17.71 -4.08 8.17
C PRO A 271 17.65 -5.59 8.01
N SER A 272 18.50 -6.14 7.15
CA SER A 272 18.59 -7.60 6.95
C SER A 272 19.36 -8.31 8.08
N PRO A 273 18.94 -9.55 8.42
CA PRO A 273 17.67 -10.19 8.12
C PRO A 273 16.59 -9.74 9.11
N ASP A 274 15.32 -9.88 8.74
CA ASP A 274 14.18 -9.28 9.45
C ASP A 274 13.85 -9.97 10.79
N PHE A 275 14.26 -11.23 11.02
CA PHE A 275 13.81 -12.01 12.17
C PHE A 275 14.91 -12.42 13.15
N TRP A 276 16.13 -11.92 12.98
CA TRP A 276 17.23 -12.07 13.92
C TRP A 276 18.28 -10.97 13.68
N GLY A 277 18.57 -10.20 14.72
CA GLY A 277 19.38 -8.98 14.65
C GLY A 277 20.77 -9.06 15.28
N GLY A 278 21.22 -10.23 15.75
CA GLY A 278 22.46 -10.34 16.53
C GLY A 278 23.77 -9.96 15.78
N LYS A 279 23.73 -9.67 14.48
CA LYS A 279 24.86 -9.09 13.71
C LYS A 279 24.76 -7.56 13.53
N ARG A 280 23.69 -6.96 14.03
CA ARG A 280 23.39 -5.54 13.91
C ARG A 280 22.99 -4.95 15.27
N PRO A 281 23.90 -4.92 16.26
CA PRO A 281 23.59 -4.44 17.60
C PRO A 281 23.11 -2.98 17.59
N GLY A 282 22.45 -2.57 18.66
CA GLY A 282 21.88 -1.22 18.80
C GLY A 282 20.53 -1.07 18.08
N ASN A 283 20.03 0.16 18.01
CA ASN A 283 18.71 0.46 17.47
C ASN A 283 18.66 0.41 15.93
N ASN A 284 19.79 0.37 15.23
CA ASN A 284 19.94 0.43 13.78
C ASN A 284 19.39 1.75 13.22
N ASP A 285 19.96 2.86 13.69
CA ASP A 285 19.54 4.20 13.34
C ASP A 285 19.44 4.42 11.83
N TYR A 286 18.39 5.09 11.49
CA TYR A 286 17.71 5.43 10.25
C TYR A 286 16.98 4.28 9.57
N ALA A 287 17.09 3.03 10.01
CA ALA A 287 16.15 1.97 9.64
C ALA A 287 14.81 2.15 10.40
N ASN A 288 13.72 1.62 9.85
CA ASN A 288 12.36 1.70 10.42
C ASN A 288 11.98 3.14 10.83
N SER A 289 12.37 4.12 10.02
CA SER A 289 12.32 5.55 10.34
C SER A 289 11.63 6.36 9.25
N VAL A 290 11.03 7.47 9.65
CA VAL A 290 10.81 8.59 8.73
C VAL A 290 12.09 9.42 8.71
N VAL A 291 12.72 9.53 7.55
CA VAL A 291 13.95 10.31 7.35
C VAL A 291 13.68 11.46 6.41
N ALA A 292 13.95 12.69 6.85
CA ALA A 292 13.88 13.89 6.03
C ALA A 292 15.26 14.26 5.52
N LEU A 293 15.42 14.34 4.20
CA LEU A 293 16.64 14.79 3.55
C LEU A 293 16.42 16.08 2.77
N ARG A 294 17.47 16.91 2.69
CA ARG A 294 17.52 17.97 1.66
C ARG A 294 17.55 17.31 0.28
N ALA A 295 16.55 17.57 -0.52
CA ALA A 295 16.41 16.90 -1.82
C ALA A 295 17.53 17.26 -2.82
N GLU A 296 18.18 18.40 -2.65
CA GLU A 296 19.28 18.87 -3.49
C GLU A 296 20.61 18.18 -3.18
N THR A 297 20.90 17.93 -1.89
CA THR A 297 22.21 17.47 -1.42
C THR A 297 22.21 16.07 -0.82
N GLY A 298 21.05 15.53 -0.45
CA GLY A 298 20.93 14.25 0.28
C GLY A 298 21.29 14.36 1.76
N GLU A 299 21.58 15.57 2.26
CA GLU A 299 21.90 15.82 3.66
C GLU A 299 20.68 15.53 4.54
N ARG A 300 20.86 14.73 5.62
CA ARG A 300 19.81 14.43 6.58
C ARG A 300 19.50 15.65 7.45
N VAL A 301 18.25 16.08 7.43
CA VAL A 301 17.74 17.16 8.28
C VAL A 301 17.32 16.63 9.64
N TRP A 302 16.50 15.57 9.62
CA TRP A 302 16.07 14.85 10.83
C TRP A 302 15.67 13.41 10.49
N SER A 303 15.53 12.60 11.52
CA SER A 303 14.95 11.27 11.44
C SER A 303 14.15 10.96 12.69
N TYR A 304 13.10 10.15 12.55
CA TYR A 304 12.30 9.63 13.66
C TYR A 304 12.09 8.14 13.49
N GLN A 305 12.64 7.35 14.41
CA GLN A 305 12.54 5.89 14.37
C GLN A 305 11.24 5.42 15.02
N THR A 306 10.49 4.57 14.33
CA THR A 306 9.18 4.04 14.78
C THR A 306 9.27 2.64 15.36
N VAL A 307 10.37 1.93 15.10
CA VAL A 307 10.70 0.63 15.69
C VAL A 307 12.21 0.57 15.95
N HIS A 308 12.59 0.32 17.19
CA HIS A 308 13.97 0.10 17.57
C HIS A 308 14.36 -1.35 17.39
N HIS A 309 15.52 -1.62 16.77
CA HIS A 309 16.05 -2.97 16.58
C HIS A 309 14.99 -3.96 16.07
N ASP A 310 14.41 -3.66 14.91
CA ASP A 310 13.30 -4.44 14.36
C ASP A 310 13.68 -5.90 14.07
N VAL A 311 12.96 -6.84 14.65
CA VAL A 311 13.03 -8.28 14.37
C VAL A 311 11.65 -8.87 14.06
N TRP A 312 10.70 -8.04 13.62
CA TRP A 312 9.32 -8.41 13.34
C TRP A 312 8.89 -8.15 11.90
N ASP A 313 9.78 -7.59 11.05
CA ASP A 313 9.44 -7.10 9.71
C ASP A 313 8.38 -5.96 9.80
N TYR A 314 8.57 -5.05 10.78
CA TYR A 314 7.71 -3.88 11.01
C TYR A 314 8.28 -2.60 10.39
N ASP A 315 8.79 -2.70 9.18
CA ASP A 315 9.24 -1.58 8.37
C ASP A 315 8.10 -0.59 8.05
N LEU A 316 8.45 0.63 7.63
CA LEU A 316 7.48 1.63 7.23
C LEU A 316 6.96 1.35 5.81
N PRO A 317 5.71 0.86 5.67
CA PRO A 317 5.22 0.38 4.39
C PRO A 317 4.54 1.46 3.57
N ALA A 318 4.18 2.60 4.19
CA ALA A 318 3.28 3.60 3.65
C ALA A 318 3.99 4.90 3.29
N GLN A 319 3.50 5.57 2.24
CA GLN A 319 3.92 6.93 1.92
C GLN A 319 3.69 7.86 3.12
N PRO A 320 4.71 8.62 3.58
CA PRO A 320 4.51 9.68 4.55
C PRO A 320 3.54 10.73 4.00
N THR A 321 2.43 10.99 4.68
CA THR A 321 1.44 11.97 4.21
C THR A 321 1.74 13.35 4.79
N LEU A 322 1.99 14.32 3.92
CA LEU A 322 2.22 15.71 4.32
C LEU A 322 0.88 16.43 4.47
N ALA A 323 0.68 17.05 5.62
CA ALA A 323 -0.57 17.73 5.92
C ALA A 323 -0.33 19.02 6.72
N ARG A 324 -1.33 19.86 6.77
CA ARG A 324 -1.46 20.95 7.74
C ARG A 324 -2.66 20.64 8.64
N ILE A 325 -2.43 20.54 9.93
CA ILE A 325 -3.46 20.18 10.90
C ILE A 325 -3.61 21.27 11.98
N ASP A 326 -4.82 21.39 12.54
CA ASP A 326 -5.07 22.15 13.76
C ASP A 326 -4.86 21.24 14.98
N THR A 327 -3.88 21.57 15.79
CA THR A 327 -3.52 20.78 16.99
C THR A 327 -4.26 21.24 18.26
N GLY A 328 -5.16 22.24 18.15
CA GLY A 328 -5.75 22.92 19.31
C GLY A 328 -4.85 24.03 19.90
N ALA A 329 -3.54 23.94 19.70
CA ALA A 329 -2.55 24.97 20.04
C ALA A 329 -2.12 25.82 18.83
N GLY A 330 -2.82 25.65 17.69
CA GLY A 330 -2.56 26.32 16.42
C GLY A 330 -2.30 25.35 15.28
N SER A 331 -2.24 25.90 14.06
CA SER A 331 -1.99 25.13 12.84
C SER A 331 -0.52 24.71 12.75
N ARG A 332 -0.26 23.44 12.37
CA ARG A 332 1.08 22.85 12.21
C ARG A 332 1.20 22.11 10.87
N ASP A 333 2.34 22.27 10.23
CA ASP A 333 2.72 21.43 9.11
C ASP A 333 3.32 20.13 9.65
N VAL A 334 2.78 19.00 9.22
CA VAL A 334 3.13 17.70 9.78
C VAL A 334 3.43 16.65 8.73
N VAL A 335 4.10 15.59 9.16
CA VAL A 335 4.24 14.32 8.46
C VAL A 335 3.41 13.30 9.24
N ILE A 336 2.44 12.67 8.58
CA ILE A 336 1.61 11.62 9.14
C ILE A 336 2.12 10.28 8.61
N GLN A 337 2.51 9.37 9.51
CA GLN A 337 3.08 8.07 9.16
C GLN A 337 2.28 6.94 9.81
N PRO A 338 1.42 6.26 9.03
CA PRO A 338 0.82 5.00 9.47
C PRO A 338 1.82 3.86 9.34
N THR A 339 1.74 2.87 10.26
CA THR A 339 2.71 1.79 10.39
C THR A 339 2.08 0.40 10.30
N LYS A 340 2.91 -0.64 10.13
CA LYS A 340 2.48 -2.05 10.12
C LYS A 340 1.81 -2.47 11.44
N GLN A 341 2.23 -1.91 12.57
CA GLN A 341 1.60 -2.15 13.87
C GLN A 341 0.21 -1.51 14.01
N GLY A 342 -0.16 -0.65 13.04
CA GLY A 342 -1.40 0.11 13.08
C GLY A 342 -1.32 1.39 13.90
N PHE A 343 -0.13 1.84 14.26
CA PHE A 343 0.08 3.16 14.83
C PHE A 343 0.01 4.25 13.76
N VAL A 344 -0.27 5.47 14.20
CA VAL A 344 -0.16 6.68 13.40
C VAL A 344 0.73 7.66 14.14
N PHE A 345 1.95 7.85 13.66
CA PHE A 345 2.84 8.89 14.14
C PHE A 345 2.54 10.19 13.42
N VAL A 346 2.50 11.29 14.15
CA VAL A 346 2.30 12.64 13.60
C VAL A 346 3.47 13.49 14.05
N LEU A 347 4.33 13.84 13.09
CA LEU A 347 5.60 14.50 13.34
C LEU A 347 5.59 15.92 12.79
N ASP A 348 6.20 16.85 13.49
CA ASP A 348 6.45 18.20 13.00
C ASP A 348 7.36 18.12 11.76
N ARG A 349 6.94 18.77 10.67
CA ARG A 349 7.58 18.62 9.35
C ARG A 349 9.00 19.19 9.31
N ASP A 350 9.27 20.21 10.11
CA ASP A 350 10.57 20.89 10.13
C ASP A 350 11.59 20.19 11.04
N THR A 351 11.13 19.56 12.11
CA THR A 351 12.00 19.04 13.18
C THR A 351 11.94 17.54 13.40
N GLY A 352 10.95 16.85 12.85
CA GLY A 352 10.69 15.42 13.08
C GLY A 352 10.20 15.09 14.50
N LYS A 353 9.98 16.08 15.35
CA LYS A 353 9.47 15.85 16.71
C LYS A 353 7.99 15.45 16.67
N PRO A 354 7.57 14.48 17.49
CA PRO A 354 6.16 14.16 17.62
C PRO A 354 5.32 15.37 18.04
N ILE A 355 4.18 15.59 17.39
CA ILE A 355 3.23 16.66 17.74
C ILE A 355 2.54 16.37 19.07
N TRP A 356 2.24 15.10 19.32
CA TRP A 356 1.66 14.61 20.56
C TRP A 356 2.58 13.61 21.22
N PRO A 357 2.45 13.35 22.55
CA PRO A 357 3.36 12.48 23.27
C PRO A 357 3.46 11.08 22.65
N VAL A 358 4.69 10.59 22.57
CA VAL A 358 5.03 9.20 22.26
C VAL A 358 5.75 8.66 23.48
N GLU A 359 5.28 7.54 24.03
CA GLU A 359 5.83 6.91 25.22
C GLU A 359 6.75 5.75 24.84
N GLU A 360 7.94 5.71 25.42
CA GLU A 360 8.79 4.53 25.40
C GLU A 360 8.26 3.51 26.40
N ARG A 361 7.71 2.40 25.90
CA ARG A 361 7.16 1.34 26.76
C ARG A 361 7.99 0.09 26.69
N ALA A 362 8.17 -0.56 27.84
CA ALA A 362 8.83 -1.86 27.92
C ALA A 362 8.09 -2.89 27.06
N VAL A 363 8.86 -3.73 26.36
CA VAL A 363 8.34 -4.76 25.45
C VAL A 363 8.91 -6.13 25.82
N PRO A 364 8.27 -7.24 25.38
CA PRO A 364 8.72 -8.60 25.65
C PRO A 364 10.19 -8.78 25.25
N GLN A 365 10.94 -9.43 26.13
CA GLN A 365 12.37 -9.72 25.98
C GLN A 365 12.60 -11.23 25.78
N GLY A 366 13.86 -11.67 25.71
CA GLY A 366 14.23 -13.08 25.59
C GLY A 366 14.02 -13.60 24.18
N GLY A 367 14.62 -12.97 23.19
CA GLY A 367 14.74 -13.45 21.82
C GLY A 367 15.55 -14.76 21.70
N ALA A 368 15.82 -15.20 20.48
CA ALA A 368 16.66 -16.36 20.21
C ALA A 368 18.11 -16.07 20.64
N GLU A 369 18.90 -17.13 20.82
CA GLU A 369 20.31 -17.02 21.23
C GLU A 369 21.07 -16.02 20.35
N GLY A 370 21.84 -15.13 21.00
CA GLY A 370 22.63 -14.08 20.36
C GLY A 370 21.85 -12.82 19.96
N GLU A 371 20.54 -12.76 20.23
CA GLU A 371 19.71 -11.58 19.99
C GLU A 371 19.87 -10.54 21.12
N GLN A 372 19.93 -9.26 20.75
CA GLN A 372 20.02 -8.13 21.67
C GLN A 372 18.91 -7.12 21.37
N LEU A 373 17.73 -7.37 21.93
CA LEU A 373 16.54 -6.55 21.70
C LEU A 373 16.61 -5.17 22.36
N SER A 374 15.98 -4.18 21.76
CA SER A 374 15.70 -2.94 22.46
C SER A 374 14.75 -3.20 23.65
N PRO A 375 15.03 -2.62 24.85
CA PRO A 375 14.18 -2.83 26.01
C PRO A 375 12.81 -2.16 25.90
N THR A 376 12.70 -1.12 25.06
CA THR A 376 11.49 -0.33 24.87
C THR A 376 11.18 -0.14 23.40
N GLN A 377 9.94 0.26 23.12
CA GLN A 377 9.48 0.67 21.79
C GLN A 377 8.59 1.92 21.91
N PRO A 378 8.51 2.76 20.86
CA PRO A 378 7.72 3.98 20.87
C PRO A 378 6.22 3.71 20.62
N PHE A 379 5.38 4.21 21.51
CA PHE A 379 3.92 4.11 21.45
C PHE A 379 3.28 5.51 21.36
N PRO A 380 2.70 5.92 20.22
CA PRO A 380 1.96 7.16 20.14
C PRO A 380 0.68 7.06 21.00
N THR A 381 0.37 8.12 21.76
CA THR A 381 -0.70 8.07 22.77
C THR A 381 -1.95 8.86 22.39
N HIS A 382 -1.84 9.82 21.47
CA HIS A 382 -2.96 10.66 21.08
C HIS A 382 -3.92 9.96 20.10
N VAL A 383 -3.39 9.43 19.01
CA VAL A 383 -4.19 8.67 18.04
C VAL A 383 -4.23 7.21 18.47
N PRO A 384 -5.42 6.62 18.69
CA PRO A 384 -5.53 5.21 19.02
C PRO A 384 -5.00 4.34 17.88
N ALA A 385 -4.46 3.16 18.21
CA ALA A 385 -4.09 2.18 17.20
C ALA A 385 -5.28 1.86 16.28
N LEU A 386 -5.02 1.84 14.97
CA LEU A 386 -6.05 1.65 13.94
C LEU A 386 -6.70 0.26 13.98
N LEU A 387 -6.08 -0.69 14.66
CA LEU A 387 -6.58 -2.06 14.86
C LEU A 387 -6.06 -2.62 16.18
N SER A 388 -6.63 -3.75 16.63
CA SER A 388 -6.12 -4.48 17.80
C SER A 388 -4.69 -4.95 17.54
N GLN A 389 -3.85 -4.81 18.54
CA GLN A 389 -2.43 -5.21 18.53
C GLN A 389 -2.17 -6.47 19.37
N GLN A 390 -3.23 -7.06 19.93
CA GLN A 390 -3.17 -8.26 20.73
C GLN A 390 -4.18 -9.27 20.21
N ILE A 391 -3.82 -10.53 20.34
CA ILE A 391 -4.69 -11.66 20.05
C ILE A 391 -4.46 -12.75 21.09
N SER A 392 -5.53 -13.34 21.57
CA SER A 392 -5.51 -14.46 22.50
C SER A 392 -6.06 -15.72 21.86
N ALA A 393 -5.92 -16.86 22.55
CA ALA A 393 -6.55 -18.10 22.11
C ALA A 393 -8.09 -18.03 22.11
N ASP A 394 -8.68 -17.03 22.76
CA ASP A 394 -10.13 -16.80 22.76
C ASP A 394 -10.61 -15.92 21.60
N ASP A 395 -9.67 -15.25 20.92
CA ASP A 395 -9.95 -14.45 19.73
C ASP A 395 -9.88 -15.24 18.42
N VAL A 396 -9.69 -16.55 18.52
CA VAL A 396 -9.67 -17.43 17.34
C VAL A 396 -11.06 -17.61 16.75
N PHE A 397 -11.07 -17.87 15.45
CA PHE A 397 -12.28 -18.06 14.65
C PHE A 397 -12.26 -19.42 13.97
N GLY A 398 -13.45 -19.95 13.74
CA GLY A 398 -13.71 -21.11 12.90
C GLY A 398 -15.19 -21.13 12.55
N LEU A 399 -15.50 -21.29 11.27
CA LEU A 399 -16.87 -21.34 10.76
C LEU A 399 -17.62 -22.56 11.30
N ILE A 400 -16.90 -23.69 11.43
CA ILE A 400 -17.43 -24.92 12.05
C ILE A 400 -16.91 -24.98 13.49
N PRO A 401 -17.77 -24.71 14.49
CA PRO A 401 -17.41 -24.81 15.91
C PRO A 401 -16.83 -26.19 16.26
N PHE A 402 -15.99 -26.25 17.27
CA PHE A 402 -15.29 -27.44 17.80
C PHE A 402 -14.20 -28.04 16.88
N TRP A 403 -14.29 -27.93 15.55
CA TRP A 403 -13.27 -28.47 14.67
C TRP A 403 -12.25 -27.38 14.24
N GLU A 404 -12.68 -26.38 13.47
CA GLU A 404 -11.79 -25.33 12.98
C GLU A 404 -11.23 -24.47 14.11
N SER A 405 -12.10 -24.01 15.04
CA SER A 405 -11.67 -23.21 16.19
C SER A 405 -10.66 -23.95 17.07
N ARG A 406 -10.78 -25.30 17.19
CA ARG A 406 -9.80 -26.11 17.94
C ARG A 406 -8.43 -26.10 17.25
N VAL A 407 -8.39 -26.24 15.92
CA VAL A 407 -7.14 -26.21 15.16
C VAL A 407 -6.50 -24.81 15.26
N CYS A 408 -7.27 -23.75 15.05
CA CYS A 408 -6.80 -22.38 15.18
C CYS A 408 -6.29 -22.08 16.60
N ARG A 409 -7.02 -22.53 17.65
CA ARG A 409 -6.58 -22.39 19.04
C ARG A 409 -5.26 -23.11 19.30
N ALA A 410 -5.11 -24.32 18.78
CA ALA A 410 -3.87 -25.08 18.91
C ALA A 410 -2.69 -24.39 18.23
N GLN A 411 -2.88 -23.81 17.04
CA GLN A 411 -1.83 -23.05 16.36
C GLN A 411 -1.37 -21.84 17.20
N VAL A 412 -2.30 -21.02 17.69
CA VAL A 412 -1.96 -19.84 18.51
C VAL A 412 -1.34 -20.24 19.84
N ALA A 413 -1.87 -21.27 20.51
CA ALA A 413 -1.37 -21.72 21.81
C ALA A 413 0.00 -22.43 21.74
N SER A 414 0.39 -22.97 20.57
CA SER A 414 1.68 -23.63 20.39
C SER A 414 2.86 -22.66 20.22
N ALA A 415 2.58 -21.40 19.96
CA ALA A 415 3.60 -20.38 19.72
C ALA A 415 3.64 -19.37 20.87
N ARG A 416 4.81 -18.77 21.07
CA ARG A 416 5.01 -17.69 22.03
C ARG A 416 4.13 -16.48 21.66
N ASN A 417 3.40 -15.91 22.61
CA ASN A 417 2.46 -14.81 22.40
C ASN A 417 2.32 -13.95 23.66
N GLU A 418 3.11 -12.92 23.76
CA GLU A 418 3.12 -11.95 24.87
C GLU A 418 2.58 -10.57 24.43
N GLY A 419 1.92 -10.53 23.26
CA GLY A 419 1.39 -9.31 22.63
C GLY A 419 2.32 -8.74 21.56
N LEU A 420 2.09 -7.47 21.24
CA LEU A 420 2.92 -6.74 20.25
C LEU A 420 4.39 -6.79 20.65
N TYR A 421 5.28 -6.97 19.68
CA TYR A 421 6.72 -7.08 19.85
C TYR A 421 7.20 -8.35 20.60
N THR A 422 6.39 -9.42 20.67
CA THR A 422 6.91 -10.73 21.09
C THR A 422 8.02 -11.17 20.13
N PRO A 423 9.27 -11.40 20.60
CA PRO A 423 10.37 -11.66 19.69
C PRO A 423 10.30 -13.04 19.04
N PRO A 424 10.82 -13.19 17.81
CA PRO A 424 10.93 -14.48 17.13
C PRO A 424 11.70 -15.50 17.96
N SER A 425 11.24 -16.76 17.93
CA SER A 425 11.77 -17.85 18.74
C SER A 425 11.81 -19.17 17.99
N THR A 426 12.58 -20.13 18.51
CA THR A 426 12.63 -21.50 17.98
C THR A 426 11.36 -22.33 18.31
N GLN A 427 10.60 -21.92 19.32
CA GLN A 427 9.27 -22.47 19.58
C GLN A 427 8.29 -22.09 18.48
N GLY A 428 8.43 -20.90 17.90
CA GLY A 428 7.51 -20.17 17.06
C GLY A 428 6.89 -19.00 17.83
N THR A 429 6.54 -17.95 17.13
CA THR A 429 6.04 -16.69 17.71
C THR A 429 4.84 -16.21 16.94
N VAL A 430 3.78 -15.82 17.64
CA VAL A 430 2.62 -15.12 17.08
C VAL A 430 3.01 -13.68 16.80
N VAL A 431 2.97 -13.28 15.53
CA VAL A 431 3.12 -11.89 15.08
C VAL A 431 1.73 -11.37 14.70
N PHE A 432 1.23 -10.42 15.49
CA PHE A 432 -0.07 -9.79 15.27
C PHE A 432 -0.03 -8.29 15.60
N PRO A 433 -0.39 -7.41 14.65
CA PRO A 433 -0.77 -7.71 13.26
C PRO A 433 0.34 -8.45 12.51
N MET A 434 -0.03 -9.22 11.48
CA MET A 434 0.93 -10.00 10.69
C MET A 434 2.07 -9.14 10.13
N THR A 435 3.17 -9.75 9.68
CA THR A 435 4.33 -9.02 9.12
C THR A 435 3.99 -8.21 7.86
N GLY A 436 2.94 -8.58 7.12
CA GLY A 436 2.36 -7.71 6.06
C GLY A 436 1.70 -6.44 6.59
N GLY A 437 1.52 -6.35 7.91
CA GLY A 437 1.09 -5.17 8.64
C GLY A 437 -0.42 -4.93 8.70
N GLY A 438 -0.79 -4.15 9.69
CA GLY A 438 -2.11 -3.57 9.84
C GLY A 438 -2.39 -2.55 8.74
N VAL A 439 -1.45 -1.63 8.47
CA VAL A 439 -1.43 -0.78 7.28
C VAL A 439 -0.30 -1.24 6.38
N ASN A 440 -0.49 -1.21 5.07
CA ASN A 440 0.51 -1.61 4.09
C ASN A 440 0.78 -0.47 3.07
N TRP A 441 1.49 -0.75 1.96
CA TRP A 441 1.93 0.23 0.96
C TRP A 441 0.79 1.11 0.39
N GLY A 442 -0.42 0.62 0.42
CA GLY A 442 -1.61 1.41 0.09
C GLY A 442 -1.71 2.69 0.89
N GLY A 443 -1.21 2.72 2.14
CA GLY A 443 -1.13 3.90 2.99
C GLY A 443 -2.48 4.47 3.41
N ALA A 444 -2.52 5.77 3.65
CA ALA A 444 -3.71 6.49 4.06
C ALA A 444 -4.04 7.64 3.11
N ALA A 445 -5.27 8.15 3.18
CA ALA A 445 -5.67 9.42 2.57
C ALA A 445 -6.04 10.42 3.66
N PHE A 446 -5.75 11.69 3.43
CA PHE A 446 -6.04 12.76 4.37
C PHE A 446 -6.96 13.79 3.74
N ASP A 447 -8.08 14.07 4.40
CA ASP A 447 -8.99 15.15 4.05
C ASP A 447 -8.50 16.46 4.72
N PRO A 448 -7.97 17.41 3.95
CA PRO A 448 -7.43 18.65 4.51
C PRO A 448 -8.53 19.61 5.01
N VAL A 449 -9.77 19.43 4.57
CA VAL A 449 -10.90 20.29 4.96
C VAL A 449 -11.43 19.87 6.33
N ASN A 450 -11.66 18.57 6.53
CA ASN A 450 -12.22 18.02 7.76
C ASN A 450 -11.14 17.49 8.72
N GLN A 451 -9.87 17.43 8.31
CA GLN A 451 -8.70 16.92 9.05
C GLN A 451 -8.87 15.46 9.51
N ILE A 452 -9.46 14.66 8.64
CA ILE A 452 -9.73 13.25 8.87
C ILE A 452 -8.75 12.40 8.05
N LEU A 453 -8.15 11.42 8.71
CA LEU A 453 -7.31 10.40 8.08
C LEU A 453 -8.14 9.15 7.82
N TYR A 454 -8.07 8.63 6.60
CA TYR A 454 -8.70 7.37 6.20
C TYR A 454 -7.63 6.35 5.86
N ALA A 455 -7.73 5.16 6.43
CA ALA A 455 -6.77 4.09 6.17
C ALA A 455 -7.44 2.73 6.10
N ASN A 456 -6.98 1.90 5.17
CA ASN A 456 -7.30 0.47 5.15
C ASN A 456 -6.44 -0.26 6.16
N THR A 457 -7.04 -1.22 6.87
CA THR A 457 -6.35 -2.07 7.85
C THR A 457 -6.58 -3.54 7.58
N SER A 458 -5.56 -4.36 7.88
CA SER A 458 -5.60 -5.83 7.75
C SER A 458 -5.37 -6.51 9.08
N ARG A 459 -6.16 -7.54 9.36
CA ARG A 459 -6.04 -8.35 10.57
C ARG A 459 -5.83 -9.81 10.20
N ALA A 460 -4.62 -10.29 10.38
CA ALA A 460 -4.27 -11.70 10.24
C ALA A 460 -3.13 -12.04 11.20
N ILE A 461 -2.98 -13.31 11.52
CA ILE A 461 -1.93 -13.85 12.38
C ILE A 461 -0.84 -14.44 11.49
N HIS A 462 0.43 -14.04 11.69
CA HIS A 462 1.56 -14.84 11.26
C HIS A 462 2.13 -15.64 12.41
N ILE A 463 2.56 -16.87 12.14
CA ILE A 463 3.43 -17.63 13.01
C ILE A 463 4.80 -17.66 12.38
N VAL A 464 5.76 -17.00 13.03
CA VAL A 464 7.17 -16.95 12.63
C VAL A 464 7.95 -17.92 13.51
N LYS A 465 8.76 -18.79 12.91
CA LYS A 465 9.57 -19.76 13.63
C LYS A 465 11.01 -19.73 13.17
N LEU A 466 11.93 -19.52 14.10
CA LEU A 466 13.36 -19.65 13.86
C LEU A 466 13.76 -21.13 13.87
N LEU A 467 14.56 -21.53 12.89
CA LEU A 467 15.07 -22.89 12.72
C LEU A 467 16.58 -22.85 12.95
N PRO A 468 17.09 -23.54 13.98
CA PRO A 468 18.55 -23.65 14.17
C PRO A 468 19.23 -24.11 12.87
N ARG A 469 20.36 -23.51 12.51
CA ARG A 469 21.08 -23.79 11.26
C ARG A 469 21.35 -25.27 11.07
N ALA A 470 21.70 -25.98 12.14
CA ALA A 470 21.98 -27.43 12.12
C ALA A 470 20.74 -28.28 11.76
N ALA A 471 19.54 -27.73 11.89
CA ALA A 471 18.29 -28.42 11.54
C ALA A 471 17.85 -28.19 10.09
N VAL A 472 18.59 -27.37 9.34
CA VAL A 472 18.25 -26.97 7.97
C VAL A 472 19.31 -27.50 7.03
N ALA A 473 19.05 -28.66 6.42
CA ALA A 473 19.94 -29.25 5.41
C ALA A 473 19.85 -28.50 4.08
N ASP A 474 20.86 -28.71 3.21
CA ASP A 474 20.77 -28.26 1.82
C ASP A 474 19.56 -28.94 1.15
N GLY A 475 18.75 -28.12 0.47
CA GLY A 475 17.51 -28.61 -0.14
C GLY A 475 16.30 -28.66 0.80
N PHE A 476 16.39 -28.08 2.00
CA PHE A 476 15.24 -27.98 2.92
C PHE A 476 14.01 -27.39 2.20
N ASN A 477 12.90 -28.11 2.27
CA ASN A 477 11.61 -27.67 1.76
C ASN A 477 10.70 -27.33 2.97
N PRO A 478 10.21 -26.09 3.06
CA PRO A 478 9.27 -25.72 4.12
C PRO A 478 7.96 -26.48 3.96
N PRO A 479 7.17 -26.65 5.04
CA PRO A 479 5.82 -27.19 4.93
C PRO A 479 4.97 -26.37 3.94
N PRO A 480 3.99 -26.97 3.27
CA PRO A 480 3.10 -26.26 2.36
C PRO A 480 2.48 -25.03 3.02
N GLY A 481 2.43 -23.90 2.31
CA GLY A 481 1.90 -22.62 2.81
C GLY A 481 2.85 -21.85 3.73
N HIS A 482 4.10 -22.32 3.91
CA HIS A 482 5.11 -21.60 4.68
C HIS A 482 6.09 -20.91 3.74
N ASP A 483 6.36 -19.63 3.99
CA ASP A 483 7.53 -18.94 3.47
C ASP A 483 8.79 -19.43 4.19
N PHE A 484 9.92 -19.42 3.49
CA PHE A 484 11.21 -19.81 4.03
C PHE A 484 12.28 -18.77 3.74
N GLY A 485 12.92 -18.28 4.79
CA GLY A 485 14.08 -17.39 4.73
C GLY A 485 15.35 -18.10 5.19
N ARG A 486 16.36 -18.14 4.33
CA ARG A 486 17.65 -18.77 4.66
C ARG A 486 18.41 -18.03 5.75
N GLN A 487 18.31 -16.72 5.81
CA GLN A 487 19.06 -15.85 6.74
C GLN A 487 20.54 -16.24 6.84
N GLN A 488 21.21 -16.41 5.69
CA GLN A 488 22.63 -16.80 5.65
C GLN A 488 23.50 -15.82 6.45
N GLY A 489 24.49 -16.36 7.16
CA GLY A 489 25.34 -15.58 8.06
C GLY A 489 24.80 -15.46 9.49
N THR A 490 23.63 -16.04 9.78
CA THR A 490 23.05 -16.13 11.12
C THR A 490 22.99 -17.57 11.64
N PRO A 491 22.82 -17.80 12.96
CA PRO A 491 22.60 -19.13 13.53
C PRO A 491 21.27 -19.78 13.12
N PHE A 492 20.36 -19.02 12.54
CA PHE A 492 19.00 -19.45 12.27
C PHE A 492 18.60 -19.23 10.81
N ALA A 493 17.80 -20.13 10.25
CA ALA A 493 16.89 -19.85 9.17
C ALA A 493 15.51 -19.56 9.77
N MET A 494 14.50 -19.25 8.96
CA MET A 494 13.14 -19.00 9.45
C MET A 494 12.07 -19.60 8.55
N THR A 495 10.93 -19.90 9.13
CA THR A 495 9.67 -20.10 8.41
C THR A 495 8.62 -19.14 8.90
N ARG A 496 7.70 -18.75 8.01
CA ARG A 496 6.57 -17.88 8.31
C ARG A 496 5.33 -18.42 7.60
N ALA A 497 4.21 -18.48 8.30
CA ALA A 497 2.93 -18.87 7.72
C ALA A 497 1.78 -18.05 8.28
N VAL A 498 0.77 -17.80 7.46
CA VAL A 498 -0.52 -17.26 7.91
C VAL A 498 -1.25 -18.37 8.68
N ALA A 499 -1.70 -18.09 9.90
CA ALA A 499 -2.52 -19.02 10.66
C ALA A 499 -3.91 -19.15 10.03
N THR A 500 -4.18 -20.32 9.43
CA THR A 500 -5.45 -20.60 8.76
C THR A 500 -6.10 -21.87 9.30
N SER A 501 -7.43 -21.90 9.22
CA SER A 501 -8.22 -23.08 9.53
C SER A 501 -8.09 -24.16 8.44
N PRO A 502 -8.52 -25.39 8.68
CA PRO A 502 -8.54 -26.44 7.65
C PRO A 502 -9.34 -26.09 6.38
N LEU A 503 -10.28 -25.15 6.46
CA LEU A 503 -11.01 -24.63 5.29
C LEU A 503 -10.34 -23.41 4.64
N GLY A 504 -9.15 -23.01 5.11
CA GLY A 504 -8.40 -21.88 4.56
C GLY A 504 -8.88 -20.50 5.03
N LEU A 505 -9.73 -20.43 6.06
CA LEU A 505 -10.15 -19.18 6.68
C LEU A 505 -9.07 -18.69 7.66
N LEU A 506 -8.94 -17.37 7.84
CA LEU A 506 -8.03 -16.83 8.84
C LEU A 506 -8.44 -17.23 10.24
N CYS A 507 -7.47 -17.59 11.06
CA CYS A 507 -7.70 -18.07 12.42
C CYS A 507 -8.16 -16.99 13.42
N ASN A 508 -8.03 -15.71 13.11
CA ASN A 508 -8.57 -14.63 13.95
C ASN A 508 -10.02 -14.29 13.59
N LYS A 509 -10.78 -13.82 14.58
CA LYS A 509 -12.16 -13.35 14.37
C LYS A 509 -12.21 -12.25 13.29
N PRO A 510 -13.19 -12.29 12.36
CA PRO A 510 -13.46 -11.17 11.47
C PRO A 510 -13.90 -9.92 12.25
N PRO A 511 -13.81 -8.70 11.66
CA PRO A 511 -13.45 -8.45 10.25
C PRO A 511 -11.95 -8.58 9.99
N TRP A 512 -11.58 -9.12 8.80
CA TRP A 512 -10.18 -9.31 8.40
C TRP A 512 -9.61 -8.11 7.66
N GLY A 513 -10.47 -7.27 7.10
CA GLY A 513 -10.13 -5.99 6.50
C GLY A 513 -11.18 -4.95 6.84
N GLU A 514 -10.71 -3.78 7.26
CA GLU A 514 -11.53 -2.63 7.61
C GLU A 514 -10.93 -1.35 7.05
N MET A 515 -11.80 -0.40 6.73
CA MET A 515 -11.41 0.99 6.55
C MET A 515 -11.74 1.75 7.84
N VAL A 516 -10.82 2.60 8.27
CA VAL A 516 -10.91 3.36 9.53
C VAL A 516 -10.80 4.85 9.22
N ALA A 517 -11.69 5.66 9.77
CA ALA A 517 -11.60 7.11 9.76
C ALA A 517 -11.18 7.62 11.13
N VAL A 518 -10.19 8.52 11.14
CA VAL A 518 -9.60 9.08 12.36
C VAL A 518 -9.65 10.60 12.30
N ASP A 519 -10.27 11.20 13.29
CA ASP A 519 -10.14 12.62 13.57
C ASP A 519 -8.79 12.86 14.25
N LEU A 520 -7.84 13.44 13.52
CA LEU A 520 -6.49 13.67 14.04
C LEU A 520 -6.47 14.71 15.14
N LYS A 521 -7.31 15.75 15.07
CA LYS A 521 -7.38 16.80 16.08
C LYS A 521 -7.91 16.24 17.41
N ALA A 522 -9.00 15.48 17.35
CA ALA A 522 -9.60 14.89 18.55
C ALA A 522 -8.89 13.62 19.04
N GLY A 523 -8.00 13.05 18.24
CA GLY A 523 -7.29 11.81 18.56
C GLY A 523 -8.26 10.63 18.71
N LYS A 524 -9.28 10.52 17.86
CA LYS A 524 -10.25 9.43 17.99
C LYS A 524 -10.68 8.83 16.66
N ILE A 525 -11.03 7.56 16.70
CA ILE A 525 -11.64 6.86 15.58
C ILE A 525 -13.11 7.28 15.50
N LEU A 526 -13.52 7.79 14.34
CA LEU A 526 -14.88 8.20 14.06
C LEU A 526 -15.75 7.00 13.70
N TRP A 527 -15.25 6.14 12.83
CA TRP A 527 -15.94 4.93 12.39
C TRP A 527 -14.96 3.87 11.86
N ARG A 528 -15.47 2.65 11.79
CA ARG A 528 -14.82 1.49 11.15
C ARG A 528 -15.82 0.83 10.22
N SER A 529 -15.39 0.48 9.01
CA SER A 529 -16.24 -0.20 8.04
C SER A 529 -15.52 -1.40 7.45
N ARG A 530 -16.21 -2.53 7.40
CA ARG A 530 -15.68 -3.75 6.78
C ARG A 530 -15.49 -3.54 5.29
N VAL A 531 -14.40 -4.06 4.74
CA VAL A 531 -14.10 -3.97 3.31
C VAL A 531 -13.83 -5.37 2.78
N GLY A 532 -14.62 -5.77 1.79
CA GLY A 532 -14.50 -7.06 1.13
C GLY A 532 -15.39 -8.17 1.67
N THR A 533 -15.56 -9.19 0.84
CA THR A 533 -16.35 -10.39 1.11
C THR A 533 -15.61 -11.65 0.69
N THR A 534 -16.12 -12.82 1.03
CA THR A 534 -15.58 -14.11 0.59
C THR A 534 -16.09 -14.56 -0.78
N GLU A 535 -16.90 -13.76 -1.48
CA GLU A 535 -17.63 -14.14 -2.70
C GLU A 535 -16.76 -14.85 -3.74
N ASP A 536 -15.58 -14.30 -4.02
CA ASP A 536 -14.68 -14.84 -5.05
C ASP A 536 -13.85 -16.06 -4.59
N ARG A 537 -13.92 -16.44 -3.31
CA ARG A 537 -13.10 -17.52 -2.74
C ARG A 537 -13.94 -18.63 -2.13
N ALA A 538 -15.12 -18.32 -1.61
CA ALA A 538 -15.98 -19.30 -1.00
C ALA A 538 -16.65 -20.22 -2.03
N PRO A 539 -16.86 -21.50 -1.72
CA PRO A 539 -17.64 -22.39 -2.57
C PRO A 539 -19.02 -21.80 -2.88
N LEU A 540 -19.48 -21.97 -4.12
CA LEU A 540 -20.78 -21.45 -4.61
C LEU A 540 -20.91 -19.92 -4.56
N GLY A 541 -19.80 -19.17 -4.46
CA GLY A 541 -19.85 -17.72 -4.44
C GLY A 541 -20.53 -17.12 -3.20
N ILE A 542 -20.44 -17.80 -2.04
CA ILE A 542 -21.09 -17.33 -0.81
C ILE A 542 -20.36 -16.11 -0.27
N ALA A 543 -21.04 -14.96 -0.29
CA ALA A 543 -20.50 -13.69 0.18
C ALA A 543 -20.66 -13.51 1.68
N PHE A 544 -19.76 -14.08 2.50
CA PHE A 544 -19.71 -13.74 3.93
C PHE A 544 -19.10 -12.36 4.11
N PRO A 545 -19.70 -11.48 4.93
CA PRO A 545 -19.20 -10.13 5.18
C PRO A 545 -18.08 -10.13 6.23
N PHE A 546 -17.03 -10.91 6.00
CA PHE A 546 -15.91 -11.03 6.95
C PHE A 546 -14.82 -9.96 6.73
N GLY A 547 -14.92 -9.18 5.67
CA GLY A 547 -13.81 -8.40 5.18
C GLY A 547 -12.75 -9.28 4.51
N THR A 548 -11.80 -8.67 3.84
CA THR A 548 -10.61 -9.35 3.30
C THR A 548 -9.38 -8.58 3.72
N PRO A 549 -8.21 -9.21 3.94
CA PRO A 549 -6.97 -8.46 4.11
C PRO A 549 -6.80 -7.44 2.98
N LEU A 550 -6.29 -6.25 3.30
CA LEU A 550 -6.21 -5.12 2.38
C LEU A 550 -4.76 -4.69 2.22
N VAL A 551 -4.31 -4.57 0.98
CA VAL A 551 -3.00 -3.98 0.64
C VAL A 551 -3.18 -2.70 -0.18
N SER A 552 -4.36 -2.53 -0.81
CA SER A 552 -4.75 -1.29 -1.50
C SER A 552 -4.92 -0.14 -0.52
N GLY A 553 -4.72 1.07 -1.00
CA GLY A 553 -5.05 2.28 -0.26
C GLY A 553 -6.44 2.80 -0.59
N VAL A 554 -6.66 4.02 -0.16
CA VAL A 554 -7.91 4.77 -0.32
C VAL A 554 -7.66 6.06 -1.10
N ALA A 555 -8.70 6.58 -1.75
CA ALA A 555 -8.75 7.92 -2.31
C ALA A 555 -9.99 8.63 -1.78
N ILE A 556 -9.83 9.86 -1.26
CA ILE A 556 -10.91 10.71 -0.74
C ILE A 556 -11.20 11.84 -1.72
N THR A 557 -12.47 12.21 -1.89
CA THR A 557 -12.89 13.31 -2.76
C THR A 557 -13.65 14.39 -1.97
N ALA A 558 -13.58 15.64 -2.44
CA ALA A 558 -14.39 16.74 -1.90
C ALA A 558 -15.90 16.50 -2.06
N GLY A 559 -16.30 15.53 -2.92
CA GLY A 559 -17.67 15.04 -3.01
C GLY A 559 -18.14 14.24 -1.80
N GLY A 560 -17.27 13.98 -0.81
CA GLY A 560 -17.60 13.27 0.43
C GLY A 560 -17.59 11.74 0.30
N LEU A 561 -16.81 11.20 -0.63
CA LEU A 561 -16.69 9.75 -0.86
C LEU A 561 -15.25 9.27 -0.68
N VAL A 562 -15.11 8.10 -0.06
CA VAL A 562 -13.85 7.35 0.01
C VAL A 562 -13.95 6.12 -0.88
N PHE A 563 -13.02 6.00 -1.83
CA PHE A 563 -12.94 4.86 -2.75
C PHE A 563 -11.82 3.91 -2.34
N THR A 564 -12.05 2.60 -2.46
CA THR A 564 -11.05 1.57 -2.25
C THR A 564 -11.37 0.29 -3.02
N GLY A 565 -10.32 -0.42 -3.45
CA GLY A 565 -10.42 -1.80 -3.91
C GLY A 565 -10.16 -2.79 -2.78
N ALA A 566 -10.41 -4.07 -3.04
CA ALA A 566 -10.18 -5.13 -2.06
C ALA A 566 -9.72 -6.44 -2.75
N MET A 567 -9.47 -7.49 -1.95
CA MET A 567 -9.07 -8.81 -2.46
C MET A 567 -10.22 -9.61 -3.07
N ASP A 568 -11.44 -9.12 -2.98
CA ASP A 568 -12.53 -9.51 -3.86
C ASP A 568 -12.57 -8.55 -5.07
N ALA A 569 -13.23 -8.95 -6.15
CA ALA A 569 -13.19 -8.18 -7.39
C ALA A 569 -14.23 -7.04 -7.39
N TYR A 570 -14.11 -6.10 -6.45
CA TYR A 570 -14.94 -4.90 -6.37
C TYR A 570 -14.13 -3.63 -6.06
N LEU A 571 -14.46 -2.56 -6.78
CA LEU A 571 -14.20 -1.18 -6.34
C LEU A 571 -15.40 -0.72 -5.51
N ARG A 572 -15.15 -0.08 -4.37
CA ARG A 572 -16.19 0.39 -3.45
C ARG A 572 -16.11 1.88 -3.20
N ALA A 573 -17.27 2.47 -2.92
CA ALA A 573 -17.39 3.84 -2.44
C ALA A 573 -18.12 3.85 -1.09
N PHE A 574 -17.56 4.60 -0.16
CA PHE A 574 -18.08 4.79 1.19
C PHE A 574 -18.38 6.27 1.44
N ASP A 575 -19.44 6.56 2.18
CA ASP A 575 -19.68 7.90 2.71
C ASP A 575 -18.56 8.26 3.70
N ALA A 576 -17.88 9.36 3.45
CA ALA A 576 -16.71 9.78 4.23
C ALA A 576 -17.05 10.11 5.69
N ARG A 577 -18.28 10.54 6.01
CA ARG A 577 -18.71 10.94 7.35
C ARG A 577 -19.16 9.76 8.19
N SER A 578 -19.88 8.81 7.59
CA SER A 578 -20.51 7.70 8.31
C SER A 578 -19.81 6.36 8.15
N GLY A 579 -18.97 6.20 7.13
CA GLY A 579 -18.37 4.93 6.74
C GLY A 579 -19.36 3.95 6.11
N GLN A 580 -20.58 4.38 5.77
CA GLN A 580 -21.55 3.52 5.09
C GLN A 580 -21.05 3.20 3.68
N GLU A 581 -21.02 1.92 3.31
CA GLU A 581 -20.79 1.50 1.92
C GLU A 581 -22.02 1.87 1.09
N LEU A 582 -21.84 2.75 0.09
CA LEU A 582 -22.91 3.27 -0.75
C LEU A 582 -22.98 2.61 -2.11
N TRP A 583 -21.83 2.14 -2.64
CA TRP A 583 -21.74 1.57 -3.96
C TRP A 583 -20.59 0.58 -4.07
N GLN A 584 -20.78 -0.41 -4.93
CA GLN A 584 -19.73 -1.33 -5.37
C GLN A 584 -19.83 -1.59 -6.88
N GLY A 585 -18.70 -1.49 -7.58
CA GLY A 585 -18.56 -1.81 -9.00
C GLY A 585 -17.75 -3.06 -9.19
N ARG A 586 -18.31 -4.06 -9.95
CA ARG A 586 -17.60 -5.31 -10.22
C ARG A 586 -16.42 -5.07 -11.15
N LEU A 587 -15.26 -5.60 -10.77
CA LEU A 587 -14.03 -5.63 -11.54
C LEU A 587 -13.84 -7.02 -12.18
N PRO A 588 -13.02 -7.14 -13.26
CA PRO A 588 -12.70 -8.44 -13.85
C PRO A 588 -12.01 -9.40 -12.87
N VAL A 589 -11.08 -8.87 -12.09
CA VAL A 589 -10.34 -9.54 -11.02
C VAL A 589 -10.10 -8.56 -9.87
N PRO A 590 -9.57 -9.01 -8.71
CA PRO A 590 -9.31 -8.11 -7.58
C PRO A 590 -8.51 -6.86 -7.92
N GLY A 591 -9.02 -5.71 -7.47
CA GLY A 591 -8.37 -4.41 -7.59
C GLY A 591 -7.55 -4.11 -6.34
N VAL A 592 -6.28 -4.47 -6.35
CA VAL A 592 -5.36 -4.26 -5.22
C VAL A 592 -4.49 -3.01 -5.36
N ALA A 593 -4.62 -2.29 -6.47
CA ALA A 593 -4.02 -0.98 -6.67
C ALA A 593 -4.77 0.10 -5.87
N ASN A 594 -4.15 1.27 -5.71
CA ASN A 594 -4.86 2.43 -5.18
C ASN A 594 -5.78 3.01 -6.25
N PRO A 595 -7.04 3.32 -5.94
CA PRO A 595 -7.89 4.06 -6.86
C PRO A 595 -7.40 5.50 -7.01
N MET A 596 -7.73 6.11 -8.14
CA MET A 596 -7.52 7.53 -8.40
C MET A 596 -8.75 8.12 -9.08
N THR A 597 -8.88 9.44 -9.05
CA THR A 597 -9.98 10.14 -9.72
C THR A 597 -9.45 11.32 -10.52
N TYR A 598 -10.10 11.59 -11.65
CA TYR A 598 -9.68 12.66 -12.55
C TYR A 598 -10.88 13.28 -13.26
N LEU A 599 -10.69 14.49 -13.76
CA LEU A 599 -11.65 15.20 -14.58
C LEU A 599 -11.23 15.11 -16.05
N TRP A 600 -12.11 14.67 -16.93
CA TRP A 600 -11.89 14.62 -18.37
C TRP A 600 -13.06 15.18 -19.14
N LYS A 601 -12.84 16.24 -19.91
CA LYS A 601 -13.88 16.93 -20.72
C LYS A 601 -15.14 17.26 -19.90
N GLY A 602 -14.95 17.69 -18.66
CA GLY A 602 -16.05 18.08 -17.76
C GLY A 602 -16.73 16.93 -17.01
N GLU A 603 -16.34 15.67 -17.21
CA GLU A 603 -16.87 14.50 -16.49
C GLU A 603 -15.82 13.95 -15.51
N GLN A 604 -16.25 13.64 -14.29
CA GLN A 604 -15.41 13.00 -13.28
C GLN A 604 -15.38 11.49 -13.47
N TYR A 605 -14.18 10.92 -13.45
CA TYR A 605 -13.92 9.47 -13.52
C TYR A 605 -13.23 8.99 -12.23
N VAL A 606 -13.44 7.72 -11.92
CA VAL A 606 -12.68 6.98 -10.91
C VAL A 606 -12.07 5.75 -11.56
N ALA A 607 -10.76 5.58 -11.46
CA ALA A 607 -10.04 4.46 -12.10
C ALA A 607 -9.23 3.65 -11.09
N ILE A 608 -9.04 2.35 -11.41
CA ILE A 608 -8.26 1.41 -10.61
C ILE A 608 -7.61 0.34 -11.49
N GLY A 609 -6.39 -0.07 -11.13
CA GLY A 609 -5.77 -1.27 -11.66
C GLY A 609 -6.41 -2.55 -11.07
N ALA A 610 -6.86 -3.45 -11.92
CA ALA A 610 -7.50 -4.71 -11.57
C ALA A 610 -6.69 -5.88 -12.15
N GLY A 611 -5.73 -6.38 -11.41
CA GLY A 611 -4.83 -7.44 -11.85
C GLY A 611 -4.45 -8.43 -10.76
N GLY A 612 -4.99 -8.30 -9.56
CA GLY A 612 -4.78 -9.25 -8.46
C GLY A 612 -3.39 -9.16 -7.81
N HIS A 613 -3.17 -10.09 -6.88
CA HIS A 613 -1.96 -10.18 -6.05
C HIS A 613 -1.56 -11.64 -5.85
N SER A 614 -0.51 -12.07 -6.51
CA SER A 614 -0.12 -13.50 -6.55
C SER A 614 0.22 -14.08 -5.18
N GLU A 615 0.91 -13.34 -4.30
CA GLU A 615 1.25 -13.81 -2.95
C GLU A 615 0.01 -13.97 -2.04
N SER A 616 -1.05 -13.22 -2.32
CA SER A 616 -2.31 -13.36 -1.59
C SER A 616 -3.25 -14.39 -2.21
N GLY A 617 -2.80 -15.10 -3.25
CA GLY A 617 -3.56 -16.17 -3.91
C GLY A 617 -4.86 -15.67 -4.57
N THR A 618 -4.91 -14.42 -5.02
CA THR A 618 -6.06 -13.89 -5.77
C THR A 618 -5.99 -14.31 -7.23
N THR A 619 -7.13 -14.25 -7.93
CA THR A 619 -7.14 -14.34 -9.40
C THR A 619 -6.26 -13.25 -9.99
N ILE A 620 -5.42 -13.62 -10.96
CA ILE A 620 -4.51 -12.70 -11.66
C ILE A 620 -5.17 -12.21 -12.94
N GLY A 621 -4.97 -10.94 -13.23
CA GLY A 621 -5.48 -10.25 -14.41
C GLY A 621 -4.51 -9.17 -14.90
N ASP A 622 -4.98 -8.40 -15.87
CA ASP A 622 -4.19 -7.39 -16.57
C ASP A 622 -5.01 -6.16 -16.98
N SER A 623 -6.04 -5.81 -16.19
CA SER A 623 -6.98 -4.75 -16.57
C SER A 623 -6.75 -3.45 -15.78
N VAL A 624 -7.07 -2.32 -16.42
CA VAL A 624 -7.36 -1.03 -15.78
C VAL A 624 -8.81 -0.69 -16.11
N VAL A 625 -9.57 -0.30 -15.09
CA VAL A 625 -11.02 -0.04 -15.22
C VAL A 625 -11.33 1.36 -14.73
N ALA A 626 -12.16 2.09 -15.49
CA ALA A 626 -12.68 3.39 -15.07
C ALA A 626 -14.20 3.40 -15.01
N PHE A 627 -14.71 4.18 -14.08
CA PHE A 627 -16.14 4.43 -13.85
C PHE A 627 -16.42 5.93 -13.92
N ARG A 628 -17.63 6.29 -14.37
CA ARG A 628 -18.17 7.66 -14.37
C ARG A 628 -19.68 7.63 -14.09
N LEU A 629 -20.25 8.77 -13.83
CA LEU A 629 -21.72 8.86 -13.77
C LEU A 629 -22.36 8.47 -15.11
N ALA A 630 -23.49 7.78 -15.04
CA ALA A 630 -24.29 7.44 -16.23
C ALA A 630 -24.75 8.71 -16.93
N ARG A 631 -24.66 8.74 -18.26
CA ARG A 631 -25.23 9.80 -19.10
C ARG A 631 -26.74 9.60 -19.26
N PRO A 632 -27.48 10.64 -19.63
CA PRO A 632 -28.92 10.49 -19.91
C PRO A 632 -29.18 9.34 -20.90
N GLY A 633 -30.06 8.39 -20.50
CA GLY A 633 -30.37 7.20 -21.29
C GLY A 633 -29.48 5.98 -21.08
N GLU A 634 -28.37 6.09 -20.35
CA GLU A 634 -27.57 4.94 -19.92
C GLU A 634 -28.17 4.32 -18.65
N ALA A 635 -28.42 3.03 -18.65
CA ALA A 635 -28.81 2.31 -17.45
C ALA A 635 -27.57 1.96 -16.62
N PRO A 636 -27.59 2.09 -15.27
CA PRO A 636 -26.57 1.54 -14.40
C PRO A 636 -26.36 0.06 -14.72
N SER A 637 -25.11 -0.40 -14.80
CA SER A 637 -24.86 -1.80 -15.12
C SER A 637 -25.54 -2.69 -14.07
N LEU A 638 -26.24 -3.76 -14.50
CA LEU A 638 -26.96 -4.72 -13.63
C LEU A 638 -26.07 -5.37 -12.54
N ARG A 639 -24.76 -5.12 -12.57
CA ARG A 639 -23.78 -5.59 -11.58
C ARG A 639 -23.27 -4.48 -10.65
N SER A 640 -23.63 -3.20 -10.86
CA SER A 640 -23.47 -2.16 -9.84
C SER A 640 -24.67 -2.28 -8.89
N ARG A 641 -24.42 -2.67 -7.66
CA ARG A 641 -25.48 -2.76 -6.65
C ARG A 641 -25.39 -1.52 -5.77
N THR A 642 -26.42 -0.68 -5.82
CA THR A 642 -26.72 0.24 -4.74
C THR A 642 -27.03 -0.60 -3.50
N ILE A 643 -26.30 -0.41 -2.42
CA ILE A 643 -26.54 -1.19 -1.20
C ILE A 643 -27.65 -0.50 -0.44
N ASP A 644 -28.89 -0.91 -0.73
CA ASP A 644 -30.04 -0.50 0.08
C ASP A 644 -29.94 -1.10 1.49
N ARG A 645 -29.89 -0.22 2.45
CA ARG A 645 -30.00 -0.34 3.92
C ARG A 645 -29.71 -1.70 4.63
N PRO A 646 -29.06 -1.69 5.82
CA PRO A 646 -28.50 -2.87 6.50
C PRO A 646 -29.49 -3.94 7.00
N GLY A 647 -30.79 -3.82 6.75
CA GLY A 647 -31.80 -4.70 7.38
C GLY A 647 -32.18 -5.97 6.62
N GLY A 648 -31.99 -6.05 5.30
CA GLY A 648 -32.65 -7.08 4.49
C GLY A 648 -31.83 -8.33 4.15
N ARG A 649 -30.51 -8.29 4.25
CA ARG A 649 -29.62 -9.38 3.76
C ARG A 649 -29.07 -10.33 4.80
N PHE A 650 -29.15 -9.99 6.08
CA PHE A 650 -28.75 -10.92 7.15
C PHE A 650 -29.60 -12.21 7.15
N MET A 651 -30.85 -12.15 6.73
CA MET A 651 -31.72 -13.33 6.67
C MET A 651 -31.34 -14.29 5.52
N SER A 652 -30.88 -13.81 4.37
CA SER A 652 -30.47 -14.67 3.25
C SER A 652 -29.19 -15.45 3.55
N GLY A 653 -28.21 -14.83 4.22
CA GLY A 653 -26.97 -15.48 4.65
C GLY A 653 -27.22 -16.54 5.73
N ALA A 654 -28.07 -16.25 6.72
CA ALA A 654 -28.41 -17.21 7.78
C ALA A 654 -29.16 -18.43 7.22
N ILE A 655 -30.03 -18.24 6.24
CA ILE A 655 -30.74 -19.35 5.57
C ILE A 655 -29.76 -20.18 4.73
N ALA A 656 -28.81 -19.56 4.00
CA ALA A 656 -27.80 -20.28 3.24
C ALA A 656 -26.86 -21.10 4.14
N VAL A 657 -26.44 -20.55 5.28
CA VAL A 657 -25.64 -21.27 6.29
C VAL A 657 -26.45 -22.42 6.88
N GLY A 658 -27.71 -22.23 7.19
CA GLY A 658 -28.60 -23.28 7.68
C GLY A 658 -28.74 -24.43 6.68
N VAL A 659 -28.89 -24.13 5.40
CA VAL A 659 -29.00 -25.13 4.32
C VAL A 659 -27.67 -25.89 4.13
N VAL A 660 -26.53 -25.23 4.19
CA VAL A 660 -25.20 -25.88 4.06
C VAL A 660 -24.94 -26.79 5.28
N VAL A 661 -25.27 -26.35 6.48
CA VAL A 661 -25.15 -27.17 7.70
C VAL A 661 -26.09 -28.40 7.64
N LEU A 662 -27.31 -28.23 7.16
CA LEU A 662 -28.24 -29.32 6.95
C LEU A 662 -27.79 -30.33 5.88
N LEU A 663 -27.24 -29.84 4.77
CA LEU A 663 -26.68 -30.71 3.72
C LEU A 663 -25.44 -31.46 4.20
N MET A 664 -24.56 -30.83 4.97
CA MET A 664 -23.42 -31.51 5.57
C MET A 664 -23.84 -32.51 6.63
N ALA A 665 -24.81 -32.19 7.44
CA ALA A 665 -25.39 -33.13 8.42
C ALA A 665 -26.04 -34.34 7.73
N MET A 666 -26.74 -34.15 6.62
CA MET A 666 -27.30 -35.24 5.80
C MET A 666 -26.21 -36.08 5.12
N LEU A 667 -25.11 -35.48 4.65
CA LEU A 667 -23.98 -36.21 4.06
C LEU A 667 -23.26 -37.07 5.13
N VAL A 668 -23.02 -36.51 6.32
CA VAL A 668 -22.44 -37.24 7.45
C VAL A 668 -23.37 -38.36 7.94
N TRP A 669 -24.69 -38.13 7.95
CA TRP A 669 -25.69 -39.14 8.32
C TRP A 669 -25.75 -40.25 7.26
N ARG A 670 -25.74 -39.94 5.96
CA ARG A 670 -25.65 -40.94 4.87
C ARG A 670 -24.36 -41.75 4.95
N TRP A 671 -23.22 -41.09 5.20
CA TRP A 671 -21.92 -41.75 5.34
C TRP A 671 -21.88 -42.68 6.57
N ARG A 672 -22.48 -42.29 7.71
CA ARG A 672 -22.64 -43.16 8.88
C ARG A 672 -23.54 -44.34 8.58
N ARG A 673 -24.65 -44.15 7.89
CA ARG A 673 -25.55 -45.27 7.51
C ARG A 673 -24.90 -46.25 6.53
N SER A 674 -24.08 -45.79 5.62
CA SER A 674 -23.35 -46.65 4.68
C SER A 674 -22.26 -47.50 5.36
N ARG A 675 -21.80 -47.13 6.56
CA ARG A 675 -20.86 -47.94 7.35
C ARG A 675 -21.56 -48.96 8.27
N VAL A 676 -22.78 -48.69 8.71
CA VAL A 676 -23.54 -49.63 9.58
C VAL A 676 -24.19 -50.75 8.76
N GLY A 677 -24.29 -50.64 7.47
CA GLY A 677 -24.81 -51.66 6.56
C GLY A 677 -23.74 -52.59 5.96
N ARG A 678 -22.49 -52.54 6.45
CA ARG A 678 -21.36 -53.40 6.03
C ARG A 678 -20.65 -54.11 7.22
N ALA A 679 -21.33 -54.19 8.37
CA ALA A 679 -20.90 -55.00 9.51
C ALA A 679 -21.79 -56.22 9.64
#